data_709166abbd74e399e62f525443392726
#
_entry.id   709166abbd74e399e62f525443392726
#
_cell.length_a   1.000
_cell.length_b   1.000
_cell.length_c   1.000
_cell.angle_alpha   90.00
_cell.angle_beta   90.00
_cell.angle_gamma   90.00
#
_symmetry.space_group_name_H-M   'P 1'
#
loop_
_entity.id
_entity.type
_entity.pdbx_description
1 polymer ?
#
loop_
_entity_poly.entity_id
_entity_poly.type
_entity_poly.pdbx_seq_one_letter_code
_entity_poly.pdbx_strand_id
1 'polypeptide(L)'
;MPDHGSKDYWRDWKEREMGLGLAPGDEEAPESAGSGALRPTRRDFLRAAGFTFTGAMLGGCSRAPVEKALPYLIQPEEVIPGRACFYSSTCAACPAACGMVVKNRDGRPVKLEGNPDHPLSRGGLCAVGQASLLGLYDSHRLKTPLKDGKRAGWPEVDSAVMGKLEAVRKSGGAVRLLSGTINSPSLRRSIASFLAGFRDSRHVTYDFTSASAVLEAHEKTHGVRVLPHFQFERAKVIVSFDADFLGTWISPVEFAHSYQAGRRLETQPPELSYHVQFESRMSLTGSRADRRIRMAPGELAVGLTHLAARVAKKSGTAFDTTGLEDAPVKADFLDDLAERLWQAQGRSLVVSGLDDLRAQILCNYLNHLLGNYGATIDMSHPSLQAQGNDGELDRLLAEIRDGGVEALFILGVNPVYDLAGVSELSDALRRIPLTVSFSERLDETSRLVNIVAPDHNFLEAWGDAEPVRGTFSIQQPAIKAFGNTRSVLETLARWDGAPKTAYEIVRDTWRSEILTRQEQQTAFEAFWEQVLQDGFVRVSVEGRRVRGFDFSQVKPVLNGWRTDAQSLALVLYPKVGMLDGRHAYNPWLQELPDPISKVTWDNYACLSPSSAARMGVAEGDVVRLESSVHGKTTHLELPVFVQPGQDDSTVAVALGYGSVLSGRFANLGPQWIDARPSVGPGGVVGENAAVLRARGGNSTGGRATFVTMVKTGVRRELACTQRHHSVEVPRRFASLVSARPPVVRETTLEAFTRDASARNPYPEAEPQGLWQADHPCTGHRWGMVIDLSACTGCSACVVACQAENNIPTVGKDEVRRQRELHWMRLDRYYSDRDGEVDVVQQPMLCQQCENAPCETVCPVLASVHSAEGLNMQVYNRCVGTRYCANNCPYKVRRYNWFDYAHEDTMQNLAFNPDVTVRSRGVMEKCTFCVQRIEEAKIEAKRRGVPVVDGAIQTACQQSCPTGAIVFGDLNDPQSRVSQLLKTGRGYRVLEELNVRPSVVYLTMVRNREEEKG
;
A
#
# COMPACT_ATOMS: atom_id res chain seq x y z
N MET A 1 4.45 31.29 27.67
CA MET A 1 5.39 31.62 26.57
C MET A 1 4.64 32.49 25.57
N PRO A 2 5.15 33.66 25.18
CA PRO A 2 4.40 34.54 24.29
C PRO A 2 4.34 34.00 22.88
N ASP A 3 3.16 34.10 22.31
CA ASP A 3 2.69 33.60 21.01
C ASP A 3 3.27 34.37 19.80
N HIS A 4 4.58 34.60 19.75
CA HIS A 4 5.18 35.44 18.72
C HIS A 4 5.87 34.68 17.58
N GLY A 5 6.19 33.36 17.73
CA GLY A 5 6.93 32.61 16.74
C GLY A 5 6.08 32.00 15.61
N SER A 6 4.77 31.80 15.84
CA SER A 6 3.95 31.05 14.89
C SER A 6 3.36 31.87 13.73
N LYS A 7 3.22 33.19 13.89
CA LYS A 7 2.62 34.06 12.86
C LYS A 7 3.57 34.37 11.69
N ASP A 8 4.84 34.50 11.97
CA ASP A 8 5.79 34.98 10.96
C ASP A 8 6.31 33.84 10.07
N TYR A 9 6.34 32.60 10.58
CA TYR A 9 6.65 31.41 9.78
C TYR A 9 5.66 31.17 8.63
N TRP A 10 4.38 31.55 8.80
CA TRP A 10 3.31 31.37 7.82
C TRP A 10 3.20 32.47 6.80
N ARG A 11 3.80 33.63 6.99
CA ARG A 11 3.96 34.64 5.97
C ARG A 11 4.79 34.11 4.82
N ASP A 12 5.88 33.42 5.12
CA ASP A 12 6.73 32.77 4.13
C ASP A 12 5.97 31.79 3.24
N TRP A 13 5.05 31.01 3.83
CA TRP A 13 4.26 30.09 3.03
C TRP A 13 3.30 30.79 2.10
N LYS A 14 2.64 31.83 2.54
CA LYS A 14 1.73 32.62 1.70
C LYS A 14 2.47 33.38 0.59
N GLU A 15 3.63 33.91 0.90
CA GLU A 15 4.52 34.54 -0.07
C GLU A 15 5.04 33.51 -1.08
N ARG A 16 5.28 32.29 -0.64
CA ARG A 16 5.66 31.17 -1.49
C ARG A 16 4.54 30.74 -2.42
N GLU A 17 3.31 30.66 -1.92
CA GLU A 17 2.12 30.36 -2.72
C GLU A 17 1.88 31.41 -3.80
N MET A 18 2.10 32.70 -3.50
CA MET A 18 2.06 33.81 -4.45
C MET A 18 3.23 33.77 -5.45
N GLY A 19 4.43 33.39 -5.01
CA GLY A 19 5.64 33.27 -5.85
C GLY A 19 5.61 32.08 -6.84
N LEU A 20 4.73 31.11 -6.64
CA LEU A 20 4.54 29.94 -7.53
C LEU A 20 3.51 30.17 -8.63
N GLY A 21 3.03 31.41 -8.83
CA GLY A 21 2.18 31.76 -9.96
C GLY A 21 0.71 31.35 -9.82
N LEU A 22 0.24 31.14 -8.60
CA LEU A 22 -1.19 31.01 -8.30
C LEU A 22 -1.80 32.41 -8.16
N ALA A 23 -1.74 33.22 -9.22
CA ALA A 23 -2.38 34.52 -9.26
C ALA A 23 -3.88 34.37 -9.50
N PRO A 24 -4.72 35.16 -8.84
CA PRO A 24 -6.12 35.32 -9.25
C PRO A 24 -6.16 36.03 -10.59
N GLY A 25 -7.08 35.62 -11.44
CA GLY A 25 -7.27 36.25 -12.73
C GLY A 25 -7.67 37.73 -12.65
N ASP A 26 -7.44 38.39 -13.74
CA ASP A 26 -7.94 39.70 -14.20
C ASP A 26 -7.42 40.94 -13.45
N GLU A 27 -6.35 41.49 -13.98
CA GLU A 27 -6.18 42.94 -14.06
C GLU A 27 -5.93 43.32 -15.51
N GLU A 28 -6.81 44.20 -16.00
CA GLU A 28 -6.75 44.77 -17.32
C GLU A 28 -5.46 45.56 -17.55
N ALA A 29 -4.87 45.36 -18.72
CA ALA A 29 -3.73 46.14 -19.18
C ALA A 29 -4.11 47.58 -19.44
N PRO A 30 -3.34 48.56 -19.02
CA PRO A 30 -3.60 49.94 -19.42
C PRO A 30 -3.23 50.17 -20.88
N GLU A 31 -4.14 50.84 -21.57
CA GLU A 31 -4.01 51.22 -22.96
C GLU A 31 -2.78 52.08 -23.26
N SER A 32 -2.26 51.88 -24.43
CA SER A 32 -1.11 52.50 -25.06
C SER A 32 -1.19 54.02 -25.15
N ALA A 33 -0.11 54.67 -24.81
CA ALA A 33 0.15 56.04 -25.24
C ALA A 33 1.32 56.10 -26.21
N GLY A 34 1.07 56.53 -27.42
CA GLY A 34 1.93 57.37 -28.19
C GLY A 34 3.15 56.81 -28.89
N SER A 35 2.98 56.58 -30.18
CA SER A 35 4.02 56.36 -31.18
C SER A 35 4.99 57.57 -31.31
N GLY A 36 6.25 57.34 -31.03
CA GLY A 36 7.37 58.19 -31.50
C GLY A 36 8.45 57.29 -32.07
N ALA A 37 8.49 57.14 -33.35
CA ALA A 37 9.49 56.35 -34.07
C ALA A 37 10.88 56.95 -33.96
N LEU A 38 11.70 56.44 -33.06
CA LEU A 38 13.14 56.59 -33.06
C LEU A 38 13.75 55.42 -33.86
N ARG A 39 14.32 55.73 -35.03
CA ARG A 39 15.10 54.75 -35.81
C ARG A 39 16.33 54.37 -35.04
N PRO A 40 16.52 53.09 -34.64
CA PRO A 40 17.68 52.64 -33.91
C PRO A 40 18.90 52.74 -34.81
N THR A 41 19.99 53.30 -34.28
CA THR A 41 21.28 53.32 -34.97
C THR A 41 21.90 51.91 -35.01
N ARG A 42 22.77 51.68 -36.00
CA ARG A 42 23.51 50.39 -36.12
C ARG A 42 24.20 49.96 -34.82
N ARG A 43 24.55 50.92 -33.98
CA ARG A 43 25.21 50.72 -32.69
C ARG A 43 24.25 50.27 -31.60
N ASP A 44 22.99 50.75 -31.65
CA ASP A 44 21.95 50.33 -30.69
C ASP A 44 21.40 48.97 -31.05
N PHE A 45 21.36 48.61 -32.35
CA PHE A 45 21.05 47.28 -32.81
C PHE A 45 22.12 46.28 -32.39
N LEU A 46 23.43 46.61 -32.51
CA LEU A 46 24.50 45.72 -32.08
C LEU A 46 24.58 45.59 -30.55
N ARG A 47 24.23 46.62 -29.79
CA ARG A 47 24.10 46.57 -28.34
C ARG A 47 22.91 45.67 -27.93
N ALA A 48 21.77 45.88 -28.52
CA ALA A 48 20.59 45.07 -28.26
C ALA A 48 20.80 43.61 -28.69
N ALA A 49 21.43 43.36 -29.85
CA ALA A 49 21.75 42.01 -30.32
C ALA A 49 22.82 41.35 -29.41
N GLY A 50 23.86 42.11 -28.96
CA GLY A 50 24.82 41.61 -28.02
C GLY A 50 24.23 41.25 -26.66
N PHE A 51 23.34 42.10 -26.12
CA PHE A 51 22.61 41.82 -24.88
C PHE A 51 21.64 40.65 -25.03
N THR A 52 20.95 40.55 -26.16
CA THR A 52 20.04 39.42 -26.42
C THR A 52 20.80 38.11 -26.62
N PHE A 53 21.96 38.15 -27.31
CA PHE A 53 22.80 36.96 -27.52
C PHE A 53 23.48 36.51 -26.22
N THR A 54 23.97 37.45 -25.38
CA THR A 54 24.53 37.15 -24.07
C THR A 54 23.42 36.68 -23.11
N GLY A 55 22.24 37.28 -23.14
CA GLY A 55 21.09 36.86 -22.37
C GLY A 55 20.58 35.49 -22.81
N ALA A 56 20.56 35.20 -24.10
CA ALA A 56 20.21 33.88 -24.63
C ALA A 56 21.25 32.80 -24.32
N MET A 57 22.56 33.13 -24.34
CA MET A 57 23.62 32.23 -23.91
C MET A 57 23.60 32.00 -22.40
N LEU A 58 23.35 33.00 -21.58
CA LEU A 58 23.17 32.86 -20.14
C LEU A 58 21.87 32.16 -19.77
N GLY A 59 20.78 32.39 -20.52
CA GLY A 59 19.52 31.69 -20.36
C GLY A 59 19.54 30.23 -20.83
N GLY A 60 20.42 29.90 -21.79
CA GLY A 60 20.55 28.55 -22.35
C GLY A 60 21.34 27.57 -21.47
N CYS A 61 22.15 28.08 -20.53
CA CYS A 61 22.98 27.26 -19.65
C CYS A 61 22.41 27.07 -18.23
N SER A 62 21.31 27.72 -17.87
CA SER A 62 20.75 27.63 -16.54
C SER A 62 19.52 26.71 -16.53
N ARG A 63 19.73 25.44 -16.84
CA ARG A 63 18.82 24.36 -16.41
C ARG A 63 19.24 23.81 -15.03
N ALA A 64 19.68 24.69 -14.14
CA ALA A 64 19.62 24.34 -12.74
C ALA A 64 18.14 24.19 -12.36
N PRO A 65 17.73 23.14 -11.66
CA PRO A 65 16.41 23.11 -11.06
C PRO A 65 16.25 24.42 -10.32
N VAL A 66 15.11 25.11 -10.56
CA VAL A 66 14.83 26.37 -9.88
C VAL A 66 14.48 26.01 -8.44
N GLU A 67 15.47 25.64 -7.66
CA GLU A 67 15.34 25.59 -6.22
C GLU A 67 15.31 27.03 -5.74
N LYS A 68 14.11 27.54 -5.54
CA LYS A 68 13.94 28.81 -4.85
C LYS A 68 14.17 28.55 -3.37
N ALA A 69 15.34 28.90 -2.86
CA ALA A 69 15.55 28.99 -1.44
C ALA A 69 14.70 30.15 -0.92
N LEU A 70 13.66 29.83 -0.13
CA LEU A 70 12.88 30.83 0.60
C LEU A 70 13.48 30.95 1.97
N PRO A 71 14.07 32.12 2.32
CA PRO A 71 14.61 32.32 3.66
C PRO A 71 13.47 32.35 4.67
N TYR A 72 13.71 31.84 5.87
CA TYR A 72 12.80 32.05 6.98
C TYR A 72 12.78 33.53 7.35
N LEU A 73 11.60 34.09 7.60
CA LEU A 73 11.46 35.42 8.22
C LEU A 73 11.96 35.38 9.66
N ILE A 74 11.59 34.32 10.38
CA ILE A 74 12.12 33.96 11.69
C ILE A 74 12.49 32.49 11.61
N GLN A 75 13.79 32.19 11.73
CA GLN A 75 14.24 30.81 11.74
C GLN A 75 13.92 30.19 13.11
N PRO A 76 13.18 29.06 13.16
CA PRO A 76 13.00 28.31 14.40
C PRO A 76 14.36 27.86 14.94
N GLU A 77 14.61 28.02 16.24
CA GLU A 77 15.90 27.71 16.86
C GLU A 77 16.34 26.26 16.64
N GLU A 78 15.38 25.34 16.52
CA GLU A 78 15.62 23.90 16.36
C GLU A 78 15.78 23.45 14.90
N VAL A 79 15.47 24.31 13.94
CA VAL A 79 15.58 23.98 12.51
C VAL A 79 16.90 24.50 11.93
N ILE A 80 17.80 23.57 11.65
CA ILE A 80 19.08 23.87 10.99
C ILE A 80 18.90 23.64 9.49
N PRO A 81 19.07 24.66 8.63
CA PRO A 81 18.99 24.49 7.19
C PRO A 81 19.89 23.35 6.70
N GLY A 82 19.35 22.53 5.81
CA GLY A 82 20.05 21.37 5.27
C GLY A 82 20.08 20.14 6.19
N ARG A 83 19.53 20.20 7.40
CA ARG A 83 19.37 19.03 8.29
C ARG A 83 17.93 18.57 8.35
N ALA A 84 17.74 17.25 8.37
CA ALA A 84 16.42 16.66 8.57
C ALA A 84 16.00 16.74 10.04
N CYS A 85 14.71 17.04 10.25
CA CYS A 85 14.01 16.83 11.53
C CYS A 85 13.07 15.63 11.37
N PHE A 86 12.85 14.88 12.45
CA PHE A 86 12.03 13.69 12.43
C PHE A 86 10.90 13.80 13.47
N TYR A 87 9.69 13.44 13.06
CA TYR A 87 8.52 13.43 13.92
C TYR A 87 7.92 12.04 13.95
N SER A 88 7.79 11.45 15.14
CA SER A 88 7.04 10.21 15.32
C SER A 88 5.55 10.48 15.12
N SER A 89 4.87 9.67 14.34
CA SER A 89 3.45 9.86 14.03
C SER A 89 2.79 8.52 13.66
N THR A 90 1.51 8.57 13.31
CA THR A 90 0.72 7.41 12.91
C THR A 90 0.24 7.57 11.48
N CYS A 91 0.39 6.52 10.67
CA CYS A 91 -0.13 6.48 9.31
C CYS A 91 -1.66 6.35 9.33
N ALA A 92 -2.36 7.30 8.71
CA ALA A 92 -3.81 7.28 8.58
C ALA A 92 -4.28 6.88 7.16
N ALA A 93 -3.41 6.31 6.33
CA ALA A 93 -3.77 5.89 4.97
C ALA A 93 -4.78 4.73 4.94
N CYS A 94 -4.84 3.92 6.01
CA CYS A 94 -5.84 2.87 6.23
C CYS A 94 -5.98 2.59 7.73
N PRO A 95 -6.99 1.81 8.17
CA PRO A 95 -7.20 1.52 9.59
C PRO A 95 -6.10 0.69 10.28
N ALA A 96 -5.12 0.15 9.54
CA ALA A 96 -3.99 -0.55 10.14
C ALA A 96 -3.15 0.34 11.08
N ALA A 97 -3.18 1.66 10.88
CA ALA A 97 -2.58 2.67 11.76
C ALA A 97 -1.12 2.36 12.16
N CYS A 98 -0.29 2.06 11.16
CA CYS A 98 1.13 1.77 11.36
C CYS A 98 1.85 2.97 11.99
N GLY A 99 2.73 2.71 12.98
CA GLY A 99 3.62 3.73 13.50
C GLY A 99 4.63 4.15 12.44
N MET A 100 4.83 5.44 12.30
CA MET A 100 5.74 6.00 11.31
C MET A 100 6.58 7.13 11.87
N VAL A 101 7.66 7.44 11.15
CA VAL A 101 8.51 8.60 11.35
C VAL A 101 8.45 9.46 10.10
N VAL A 102 8.18 10.75 10.27
CA VAL A 102 8.09 11.73 9.19
C VAL A 102 9.40 12.49 9.10
N LYS A 103 10.13 12.35 7.96
CA LYS A 103 11.34 13.11 7.67
C LYS A 103 10.94 14.47 7.09
N ASN A 104 11.26 15.52 7.81
CA ASN A 104 11.08 16.92 7.38
C ASN A 104 12.40 17.54 6.94
N ARG A 105 12.36 18.27 5.84
CA ARG A 105 13.45 19.11 5.37
C ARG A 105 12.94 20.53 5.20
N ASP A 106 13.60 21.45 5.88
CA ASP A 106 13.30 22.88 5.80
C ASP A 106 11.78 23.17 5.97
N GLY A 107 11.20 22.57 7.02
CA GLY A 107 9.80 22.76 7.42
C GLY A 107 8.76 21.99 6.61
N ARG A 108 9.14 21.07 5.72
CA ARG A 108 8.22 20.28 4.91
C ARG A 108 8.50 18.77 4.99
N PRO A 109 7.48 17.94 5.11
CA PRO A 109 7.58 16.49 4.98
C PRO A 109 8.08 16.09 3.58
N VAL A 110 9.13 15.27 3.52
CA VAL A 110 9.71 14.78 2.24
C VAL A 110 9.79 13.27 2.16
N LYS A 111 9.65 12.57 3.29
CA LYS A 111 9.67 11.11 3.33
C LYS A 111 8.92 10.59 4.54
N LEU A 112 8.21 9.49 4.34
CA LEU A 112 7.57 8.71 5.41
C LEU A 112 8.31 7.39 5.56
N GLU A 113 8.60 7.01 6.80
CA GLU A 113 9.30 5.77 7.15
C GLU A 113 8.55 5.05 8.27
N GLY A 114 8.67 3.74 8.37
CA GLY A 114 8.12 3.01 9.51
C GLY A 114 8.92 3.32 10.77
N ASN A 115 8.22 3.46 11.90
CA ASN A 115 8.86 3.60 13.21
C ASN A 115 9.39 2.21 13.65
N PRO A 116 10.72 2.03 13.82
CA PRO A 116 11.32 0.74 14.16
C PRO A 116 10.90 0.21 15.52
N ASP A 117 10.59 1.09 16.46
CA ASP A 117 10.25 0.74 17.84
C ASP A 117 8.75 0.44 18.00
N HIS A 118 7.93 0.81 17.01
CA HIS A 118 6.49 0.58 17.07
C HIS A 118 6.14 -0.91 17.08
N PRO A 119 5.35 -1.41 18.04
CA PRO A 119 5.17 -2.84 18.30
C PRO A 119 4.50 -3.62 17.16
N LEU A 120 3.71 -2.98 16.32
CA LEU A 120 2.99 -3.63 15.22
C LEU A 120 3.76 -3.50 13.90
N SER A 121 4.13 -2.29 13.48
CA SER A 121 4.79 -2.04 12.19
C SER A 121 6.29 -2.34 12.19
N ARG A 122 6.97 -2.23 13.34
CA ARG A 122 8.38 -2.61 13.57
C ARG A 122 9.31 -2.13 12.43
N GLY A 123 9.19 -0.87 12.04
CA GLY A 123 9.97 -0.26 10.95
C GLY A 123 9.41 -0.47 9.55
N GLY A 124 8.44 -1.35 9.34
CA GLY A 124 7.78 -1.55 8.05
C GLY A 124 6.76 -0.45 7.74
N LEU A 125 6.67 -0.07 6.46
CA LEU A 125 5.59 0.81 5.97
C LEU A 125 5.25 0.40 4.54
N CYS A 126 3.98 0.06 4.28
CA CYS A 126 3.53 -0.46 2.99
C CYS A 126 3.61 0.59 1.86
N ALA A 127 3.40 0.14 0.62
CA ALA A 127 3.41 1.01 -0.55
C ALA A 127 2.43 2.19 -0.43
N VAL A 128 1.23 1.94 0.10
CA VAL A 128 0.21 2.99 0.32
C VAL A 128 0.67 3.99 1.38
N GLY A 129 1.24 3.52 2.49
CA GLY A 129 1.80 4.39 3.52
C GLY A 129 2.94 5.25 3.00
N GLN A 130 3.86 4.69 2.21
CA GLN A 130 4.93 5.46 1.57
C GLN A 130 4.39 6.53 0.62
N ALA A 131 3.37 6.18 -0.19
CA ALA A 131 2.77 7.07 -1.17
C ALA A 131 1.86 8.14 -0.55
N SER A 132 1.40 7.97 0.68
CA SER A 132 0.46 8.90 1.33
C SER A 132 1.02 10.31 1.53
N LEU A 133 2.34 10.48 1.46
CA LEU A 133 3.00 11.79 1.40
C LEU A 133 2.42 12.69 0.30
N LEU A 134 2.15 12.14 -0.89
CA LEU A 134 1.56 12.92 -1.98
C LEU A 134 0.13 13.39 -1.70
N GLY A 135 -0.55 12.75 -0.75
CA GLY A 135 -1.85 13.23 -0.28
C GLY A 135 -1.80 14.62 0.34
N LEU A 136 -0.70 14.94 1.03
CA LEU A 136 -0.47 16.27 1.57
C LEU A 136 -0.32 17.33 0.47
N TYR A 137 0.44 17.01 -0.57
CA TYR A 137 0.81 17.91 -1.66
C TYR A 137 -0.08 17.80 -2.90
N ASP A 138 -1.29 17.26 -2.73
CA ASP A 138 -2.25 17.15 -3.81
C ASP A 138 -2.90 18.50 -4.11
N SER A 139 -2.72 19.01 -5.33
CA SER A 139 -3.30 20.28 -5.79
C SER A 139 -4.83 20.27 -5.84
N HIS A 140 -5.46 19.08 -5.86
CA HIS A 140 -6.91 18.92 -5.88
C HIS A 140 -7.55 18.81 -4.49
N ARG A 141 -6.78 18.94 -3.42
CA ARG A 141 -7.33 19.04 -2.06
C ARG A 141 -8.17 20.31 -1.90
N LEU A 142 -9.25 20.19 -1.16
CA LEU A 142 -10.07 21.33 -0.77
C LEU A 142 -9.31 22.21 0.21
N LYS A 143 -9.21 23.50 -0.09
CA LYS A 143 -8.54 24.49 0.75
C LYS A 143 -9.51 25.29 1.63
N THR A 144 -10.81 25.10 1.45
CA THR A 144 -11.87 25.83 2.16
C THR A 144 -13.15 25.00 2.14
N PRO A 145 -14.04 25.16 3.11
CA PRO A 145 -15.31 24.45 3.11
C PRO A 145 -16.21 24.87 1.93
N LEU A 146 -17.15 23.98 1.61
CA LEU A 146 -18.15 24.22 0.57
C LEU A 146 -19.56 24.15 1.16
N LYS A 147 -20.45 24.99 0.65
CA LYS A 147 -21.88 24.95 0.92
C LYS A 147 -22.61 24.93 -0.42
N ASP A 148 -23.44 23.92 -0.64
CA ASP A 148 -24.17 23.69 -1.88
C ASP A 148 -23.26 23.78 -3.14
N GLY A 149 -22.08 23.16 -3.03
CA GLY A 149 -21.05 23.10 -4.08
C GLY A 149 -20.24 24.39 -4.27
N LYS A 150 -20.50 25.46 -3.52
CA LYS A 150 -19.81 26.75 -3.61
C LYS A 150 -18.87 26.95 -2.42
N ARG A 151 -17.75 27.65 -2.64
CA ARG A 151 -16.83 28.02 -1.55
C ARG A 151 -17.56 28.88 -0.51
N ALA A 152 -17.37 28.54 0.75
CA ALA A 152 -17.98 29.24 1.88
C ALA A 152 -16.93 29.48 2.99
N GLY A 153 -17.21 30.44 3.89
CA GLY A 153 -16.41 30.63 5.09
C GLY A 153 -16.89 29.74 6.24
N TRP A 154 -15.99 29.38 7.17
CA TRP A 154 -16.36 28.61 8.34
C TRP A 154 -17.51 29.22 9.17
N PRO A 155 -17.58 30.57 9.39
CA PRO A 155 -18.72 31.15 10.11
C PRO A 155 -20.06 30.89 9.44
N GLU A 156 -20.11 30.90 8.10
CA GLU A 156 -21.33 30.62 7.35
C GLU A 156 -21.71 29.13 7.45
N VAL A 157 -20.73 28.23 7.31
CA VAL A 157 -20.95 26.79 7.43
C VAL A 157 -21.40 26.44 8.85
N ASP A 158 -20.69 26.95 9.88
CA ASP A 158 -21.04 26.72 11.28
C ASP A 158 -22.48 27.19 11.58
N SER A 159 -22.85 28.40 11.14
CA SER A 159 -24.20 28.93 11.34
C SER A 159 -25.26 28.05 10.66
N ALA A 160 -25.00 27.62 9.42
CA ALA A 160 -25.94 26.79 8.67
C ALA A 160 -26.11 25.40 9.32
N VAL A 161 -25.02 24.76 9.71
CA VAL A 161 -25.06 23.43 10.37
C VAL A 161 -25.70 23.54 11.75
N MET A 162 -25.25 24.45 12.61
CA MET A 162 -25.76 24.60 13.99
C MET A 162 -27.24 24.97 13.99
N GLY A 163 -27.69 25.83 13.07
CA GLY A 163 -29.11 26.16 12.93
C GLY A 163 -29.99 24.97 12.57
N LYS A 164 -29.53 24.10 11.67
CA LYS A 164 -30.21 22.85 11.32
C LYS A 164 -30.20 21.86 12.48
N LEU A 165 -29.05 21.70 13.16
CA LEU A 165 -28.93 20.80 14.32
C LEU A 165 -29.83 21.23 15.47
N GLU A 166 -30.00 22.53 15.70
CA GLU A 166 -30.96 23.05 16.70
C GLU A 166 -32.40 22.68 16.32
N ALA A 167 -32.76 22.79 15.04
CA ALA A 167 -34.07 22.34 14.56
C ALA A 167 -34.29 20.85 14.81
N VAL A 168 -33.28 20.01 14.49
CA VAL A 168 -33.32 18.55 14.72
C VAL A 168 -33.41 18.22 16.22
N ARG A 169 -32.69 18.93 17.09
CA ARG A 169 -32.85 18.78 18.56
C ARG A 169 -34.26 19.07 19.04
N LYS A 170 -34.92 20.06 18.45
CA LYS A 170 -36.31 20.43 18.79
C LYS A 170 -37.33 19.45 18.24
N SER A 171 -37.15 18.94 17.03
CA SER A 171 -38.05 17.94 16.42
C SER A 171 -37.88 16.55 17.01
N GLY A 172 -36.69 16.23 17.54
CA GLY A 172 -36.30 14.88 17.93
C GLY A 172 -35.96 14.00 16.73
N GLY A 173 -35.61 14.60 15.59
CA GLY A 173 -35.30 13.93 14.32
C GLY A 173 -34.02 13.09 14.38
N ALA A 174 -33.93 12.15 13.46
CA ALA A 174 -32.83 11.18 13.42
C ALA A 174 -31.54 11.80 12.90
N VAL A 175 -30.47 11.68 13.70
CA VAL A 175 -29.08 12.03 13.34
C VAL A 175 -28.27 10.76 13.13
N ARG A 176 -27.59 10.66 12.02
CA ARG A 176 -26.72 9.52 11.72
C ARG A 176 -25.32 10.01 11.38
N LEU A 177 -24.30 9.33 11.92
CA LEU A 177 -22.91 9.51 11.48
C LEU A 177 -22.44 8.21 10.86
N LEU A 178 -22.07 8.27 9.57
CA LEU A 178 -21.57 7.14 8.80
C LEU A 178 -20.06 7.29 8.65
N SER A 179 -19.30 6.28 9.09
CA SER A 179 -17.85 6.29 8.93
C SER A 179 -17.27 4.92 8.55
N GLY A 180 -16.01 4.91 8.14
CA GLY A 180 -15.19 3.71 8.20
C GLY A 180 -14.79 3.35 9.63
N THR A 181 -14.02 2.29 9.80
CA THR A 181 -13.44 1.94 11.08
C THR A 181 -12.68 3.11 11.68
N ILE A 182 -13.04 3.52 12.88
CA ILE A 182 -12.37 4.55 13.67
C ILE A 182 -11.68 3.87 14.85
N ASN A 183 -10.36 3.80 14.78
CA ASN A 183 -9.52 3.29 15.88
C ASN A 183 -8.98 4.39 16.80
N SER A 184 -9.21 5.68 16.48
CA SER A 184 -8.84 6.81 17.33
C SER A 184 -9.74 6.89 18.57
N PRO A 185 -9.20 6.79 19.80
CA PRO A 185 -9.97 6.97 21.03
C PRO A 185 -10.51 8.39 21.17
N SER A 186 -9.72 9.41 20.83
CA SER A 186 -10.15 10.81 20.90
C SER A 186 -11.30 11.09 19.94
N LEU A 187 -11.25 10.54 18.71
CA LEU A 187 -12.33 10.74 17.74
C LEU A 187 -13.59 9.95 18.11
N ARG A 188 -13.46 8.70 18.60
CA ARG A 188 -14.60 7.92 19.13
C ARG A 188 -15.31 8.67 20.24
N ARG A 189 -14.54 9.25 21.17
CA ARG A 189 -15.09 10.06 22.29
C ARG A 189 -15.78 11.32 21.77
N SER A 190 -15.18 12.04 20.83
CA SER A 190 -15.77 13.25 20.25
C SER A 190 -17.07 12.96 19.50
N ILE A 191 -17.13 11.86 18.75
CA ILE A 191 -18.34 11.41 18.05
C ILE A 191 -19.43 11.03 19.06
N ALA A 192 -19.10 10.29 20.11
CA ALA A 192 -20.03 9.90 21.16
C ALA A 192 -20.60 11.12 21.88
N SER A 193 -19.77 12.11 22.23
CA SER A 193 -20.22 13.39 22.85
C SER A 193 -21.17 14.12 21.91
N PHE A 194 -20.79 14.32 20.67
CA PHE A 194 -21.61 15.01 19.68
C PHE A 194 -22.99 14.34 19.49
N LEU A 195 -23.00 13.02 19.35
CA LEU A 195 -24.24 12.27 19.14
C LEU A 195 -25.14 12.22 20.38
N ALA A 196 -24.55 12.25 21.61
CA ALA A 196 -25.30 12.28 22.85
C ALA A 196 -26.21 13.54 23.00
N GLY A 197 -25.91 14.60 22.22
CA GLY A 197 -26.76 15.80 22.16
C GLY A 197 -28.08 15.62 21.41
N PHE A 198 -28.40 14.42 20.89
CA PHE A 198 -29.62 14.17 20.07
C PHE A 198 -30.39 12.96 20.61
N ARG A 199 -31.72 13.06 20.55
CA ARG A 199 -32.61 12.01 21.09
C ARG A 199 -32.58 10.72 20.30
N ASP A 200 -32.55 10.81 18.98
CA ASP A 200 -32.39 9.68 18.05
C ASP A 200 -31.10 9.86 17.26
N SER A 201 -30.03 9.29 17.76
CA SER A 201 -28.72 9.37 17.12
C SER A 201 -28.03 8.02 17.10
N ARG A 202 -27.23 7.77 16.04
CA ARG A 202 -26.47 6.54 15.89
C ARG A 202 -25.22 6.76 15.06
N HIS A 203 -24.10 6.16 15.51
CA HIS A 203 -22.89 6.01 14.72
C HIS A 203 -22.95 4.66 14.00
N VAL A 204 -22.86 4.68 12.68
CA VAL A 204 -22.81 3.49 11.81
C VAL A 204 -21.44 3.40 11.19
N THR A 205 -20.80 2.26 11.38
CA THR A 205 -19.46 1.99 10.84
C THR A 205 -19.55 0.92 9.77
N TYR A 206 -18.95 1.17 8.60
CA TYR A 206 -18.77 0.13 7.60
C TYR A 206 -17.38 0.21 6.97
N ASP A 207 -16.83 -0.93 6.60
CA ASP A 207 -15.59 -1.02 5.87
C ASP A 207 -15.88 -1.56 4.47
N PHE A 208 -15.24 -0.98 3.45
CA PHE A 208 -15.43 -1.41 2.07
C PHE A 208 -15.06 -2.89 1.88
N THR A 209 -13.95 -3.34 2.51
CA THR A 209 -13.64 -4.75 2.67
C THR A 209 -14.09 -5.17 4.07
N SER A 210 -15.23 -5.83 4.14
CA SER A 210 -15.88 -6.13 5.41
C SER A 210 -15.13 -7.20 6.22
N ALA A 211 -15.10 -7.02 7.55
CA ALA A 211 -14.78 -8.06 8.53
C ALA A 211 -16.00 -8.40 9.39
N SER A 212 -17.20 -7.97 9.01
CA SER A 212 -18.43 -8.15 9.80
C SER A 212 -18.72 -9.62 10.10
N ALA A 213 -18.49 -10.51 9.14
CA ALA A 213 -18.68 -11.96 9.32
C ALA A 213 -17.75 -12.54 10.41
N VAL A 214 -16.47 -12.08 10.48
CA VAL A 214 -15.53 -12.51 11.52
C VAL A 214 -15.99 -12.04 12.89
N LEU A 215 -16.38 -10.76 12.98
CA LEU A 215 -16.84 -10.14 14.24
C LEU A 215 -18.12 -10.82 14.74
N GLU A 216 -19.09 -11.05 13.87
CA GLU A 216 -20.35 -11.72 14.21
C GLU A 216 -20.15 -13.19 14.59
N ALA A 217 -19.25 -13.90 13.89
CA ALA A 217 -18.92 -15.27 14.24
C ALA A 217 -18.37 -15.40 15.66
N HIS A 218 -17.49 -14.48 16.09
CA HIS A 218 -16.98 -14.47 17.47
C HIS A 218 -18.07 -14.09 18.48
N GLU A 219 -18.99 -13.20 18.11
CA GLU A 219 -20.15 -12.90 18.95
C GLU A 219 -21.03 -14.14 19.17
N LYS A 220 -21.32 -14.91 18.10
CA LYS A 220 -22.13 -16.14 18.19
C LYS A 220 -21.40 -17.25 18.93
N THR A 221 -20.13 -17.48 18.63
CA THR A 221 -19.37 -18.62 19.17
C THR A 221 -18.76 -18.37 20.56
N HIS A 222 -18.46 -17.12 20.92
CA HIS A 222 -17.76 -16.76 22.16
C HIS A 222 -18.49 -15.67 22.96
N GLY A 223 -19.64 -15.18 22.49
CA GLY A 223 -20.46 -14.16 23.15
C GLY A 223 -19.86 -12.76 23.16
N VAL A 224 -18.86 -12.48 22.33
CA VAL A 224 -18.22 -11.17 22.21
C VAL A 224 -17.96 -10.82 20.74
N ARG A 225 -18.43 -9.63 20.33
CA ARG A 225 -18.17 -9.11 18.98
C ARG A 225 -16.78 -8.50 18.93
N VAL A 226 -15.79 -9.27 18.49
CA VAL A 226 -14.39 -8.83 18.40
C VAL A 226 -13.73 -9.39 17.17
N LEU A 227 -12.78 -8.63 16.62
CA LEU A 227 -11.80 -9.11 15.68
C LEU A 227 -10.58 -9.55 16.49
N PRO A 228 -10.25 -10.86 16.57
CA PRO A 228 -9.11 -11.29 17.34
C PRO A 228 -7.80 -10.79 16.74
N HIS A 229 -6.76 -10.72 17.56
CA HIS A 229 -5.42 -10.43 17.10
C HIS A 229 -4.71 -11.75 16.74
N PHE A 230 -4.34 -11.92 15.48
CA PHE A 230 -3.72 -13.14 14.97
C PHE A 230 -2.19 -13.05 15.09
N GLN A 231 -1.59 -14.05 15.75
CA GLN A 231 -0.16 -14.10 16.05
C GLN A 231 0.53 -15.14 15.16
N PHE A 232 0.83 -14.78 13.91
CA PHE A 232 1.42 -15.65 12.91
C PHE A 232 2.80 -16.18 13.32
N GLU A 233 3.57 -15.43 14.08
CA GLU A 233 4.90 -15.82 14.58
C GLU A 233 4.89 -17.02 15.52
N ARG A 234 3.72 -17.32 16.13
CA ARG A 234 3.56 -18.45 17.05
C ARG A 234 3.09 -19.71 16.34
N ALA A 235 2.64 -19.60 15.10
CA ALA A 235 2.08 -20.71 14.37
C ALA A 235 3.17 -21.53 13.66
N LYS A 236 3.18 -22.84 13.89
CA LYS A 236 4.01 -23.83 13.16
C LYS A 236 3.29 -24.36 11.92
N VAL A 237 1.95 -24.37 11.93
CA VAL A 237 1.12 -24.74 10.80
C VAL A 237 0.08 -23.63 10.59
N ILE A 238 0.07 -23.06 9.40
CA ILE A 238 -0.86 -22.00 9.00
C ILE A 238 -1.72 -22.53 7.87
N VAL A 239 -3.03 -22.44 8.02
CA VAL A 239 -3.99 -22.77 6.97
C VAL A 239 -4.87 -21.56 6.73
N SER A 240 -4.89 -21.09 5.50
CA SER A 240 -5.65 -19.90 5.12
C SER A 240 -6.62 -20.21 3.97
N PHE A 241 -7.85 -19.78 4.14
CA PHE A 241 -8.90 -19.83 3.11
C PHE A 241 -9.18 -18.42 2.61
N ASP A 242 -8.62 -18.06 1.47
CA ASP A 242 -8.78 -16.78 0.76
C ASP A 242 -8.43 -15.51 1.58
N ALA A 243 -7.70 -15.65 2.70
CA ALA A 243 -7.22 -14.51 3.46
C ALA A 243 -5.86 -14.04 2.92
N ASP A 244 -5.83 -12.91 2.21
CA ASP A 244 -4.59 -12.31 1.68
C ASP A 244 -3.87 -11.47 2.75
N PHE A 245 -3.45 -12.12 3.85
CA PHE A 245 -2.87 -11.46 5.02
C PHE A 245 -1.49 -10.83 4.76
N LEU A 246 -0.78 -11.23 3.70
CA LEU A 246 0.46 -10.60 3.26
C LEU A 246 0.21 -9.44 2.27
N GLY A 247 -0.99 -9.32 1.72
CA GLY A 247 -1.35 -8.31 0.72
C GLY A 247 -2.27 -7.21 1.25
N THR A 248 -3.51 -7.56 1.59
CA THR A 248 -4.56 -6.55 1.84
C THR A 248 -5.47 -6.85 3.03
N TRP A 249 -5.35 -8.01 3.67
CA TRP A 249 -6.25 -8.42 4.74
C TRP A 249 -5.83 -7.85 6.10
N ILE A 250 -6.66 -7.03 6.73
CA ILE A 250 -6.56 -6.42 8.06
C ILE A 250 -5.26 -5.59 8.27
N SER A 251 -4.12 -6.23 8.49
CA SER A 251 -2.86 -5.60 8.92
C SER A 251 -1.63 -6.17 8.20
N PRO A 252 -1.49 -5.97 6.87
CA PRO A 252 -0.50 -6.69 6.06
C PRO A 252 0.95 -6.43 6.48
N VAL A 253 1.29 -5.23 6.98
CA VAL A 253 2.65 -4.91 7.44
C VAL A 253 3.00 -5.71 8.69
N GLU A 254 2.12 -5.71 9.67
CA GLU A 254 2.26 -6.47 10.91
C GLU A 254 2.31 -7.97 10.64
N PHE A 255 1.36 -8.46 9.84
CA PHE A 255 1.27 -9.89 9.53
C PHE A 255 2.45 -10.38 8.69
N ALA A 256 2.98 -9.57 7.77
CA ALA A 256 4.18 -9.92 7.02
C ALA A 256 5.40 -10.05 7.96
N HIS A 257 5.55 -9.14 8.92
CA HIS A 257 6.61 -9.22 9.93
C HIS A 257 6.44 -10.47 10.80
N SER A 258 5.24 -10.69 11.36
CA SER A 258 4.92 -11.83 12.21
C SER A 258 5.07 -13.16 11.47
N TYR A 259 4.62 -13.26 10.23
CA TYR A 259 4.80 -14.43 9.38
C TYR A 259 6.26 -14.75 9.15
N GLN A 260 7.09 -13.74 8.82
CA GLN A 260 8.53 -13.94 8.63
C GLN A 260 9.23 -14.31 9.94
N ALA A 261 8.79 -13.79 11.07
CA ALA A 261 9.33 -14.17 12.38
C ALA A 261 9.14 -15.66 12.73
N GLY A 262 8.09 -16.30 12.19
CA GLY A 262 7.85 -17.74 12.27
C GLY A 262 8.60 -18.58 11.21
N ARG A 263 9.42 -17.95 10.34
CA ARG A 263 10.08 -18.58 9.18
C ARG A 263 11.57 -18.23 9.13
N ARG A 264 12.31 -18.65 10.16
CA ARG A 264 13.73 -18.34 10.35
C ARG A 264 14.63 -19.48 9.88
N LEU A 265 15.47 -19.18 8.91
CA LEU A 265 16.47 -20.13 8.39
C LEU A 265 17.82 -20.05 9.11
N GLU A 266 18.04 -18.98 9.88
CA GLU A 266 19.28 -18.77 10.64
C GLU A 266 19.31 -19.50 11.98
N THR A 267 18.17 -20.03 12.43
CA THR A 267 18.11 -20.87 13.66
C THR A 267 18.68 -22.26 13.42
N GLN A 268 19.15 -22.93 14.48
CA GLN A 268 19.61 -24.31 14.40
C GLN A 268 18.81 -25.19 15.40
N PRO A 269 17.94 -26.09 14.90
CA PRO A 269 17.60 -26.31 13.49
C PRO A 269 16.80 -25.15 12.87
N PRO A 270 16.80 -25.01 11.52
CA PRO A 270 15.98 -24.01 10.84
C PRO A 270 14.49 -24.21 11.10
N GLU A 271 13.79 -23.12 11.39
CA GLU A 271 12.36 -23.15 11.67
C GLU A 271 11.58 -22.45 10.57
N LEU A 272 10.79 -23.20 9.80
CA LEU A 272 9.82 -22.68 8.86
C LEU A 272 8.44 -23.19 9.22
N SER A 273 7.50 -22.28 9.50
CA SER A 273 6.08 -22.64 9.59
C SER A 273 5.63 -23.26 8.27
N TYR A 274 4.80 -24.31 8.35
CA TYR A 274 4.18 -24.90 7.16
C TYR A 274 2.92 -24.14 6.81
N HIS A 275 2.84 -23.59 5.60
CA HIS A 275 1.74 -22.73 5.17
C HIS A 275 1.00 -23.32 3.97
N VAL A 276 -0.31 -23.53 4.12
CA VAL A 276 -1.22 -23.94 3.06
C VAL A 276 -2.23 -22.82 2.80
N GLN A 277 -2.31 -22.37 1.54
CA GLN A 277 -3.26 -21.37 1.08
C GLN A 277 -4.28 -21.98 0.12
N PHE A 278 -5.55 -21.89 0.46
CA PHE A 278 -6.67 -22.22 -0.43
C PHE A 278 -7.23 -20.93 -0.99
N GLU A 279 -7.26 -20.78 -2.32
CA GLU A 279 -7.74 -19.55 -2.97
C GLU A 279 -8.13 -19.77 -4.43
N SER A 280 -9.01 -18.92 -4.95
CA SER A 280 -9.46 -18.96 -6.33
C SER A 280 -8.60 -18.12 -7.29
N ARG A 281 -8.05 -17.01 -6.81
CA ARG A 281 -7.11 -16.16 -7.54
C ARG A 281 -5.71 -16.22 -6.92
N MET A 282 -4.70 -15.94 -7.71
CA MET A 282 -3.34 -15.79 -7.19
C MET A 282 -3.23 -14.52 -6.33
N SER A 283 -3.00 -14.68 -5.02
CA SER A 283 -2.74 -13.58 -4.08
C SER A 283 -1.26 -13.49 -3.71
N LEU A 284 -0.86 -12.42 -3.01
CA LEU A 284 0.48 -12.35 -2.43
C LEU A 284 0.70 -13.47 -1.40
N THR A 285 -0.30 -13.72 -0.58
CA THR A 285 -0.26 -14.80 0.42
C THR A 285 -0.09 -16.16 -0.25
N GLY A 286 -0.88 -16.44 -1.30
CA GLY A 286 -0.75 -17.68 -2.07
C GLY A 286 0.60 -17.83 -2.76
N SER A 287 1.19 -16.74 -3.26
CA SER A 287 2.52 -16.78 -3.88
C SER A 287 3.65 -17.15 -2.88
N ARG A 288 3.39 -17.00 -1.58
CA ARG A 288 4.33 -17.28 -0.48
C ARG A 288 4.06 -18.57 0.26
N ALA A 289 2.91 -19.19 0.03
CA ALA A 289 2.55 -20.46 0.66
C ALA A 289 3.53 -21.59 0.27
N ASP A 290 3.72 -22.53 1.17
CA ASP A 290 4.48 -23.77 0.86
C ASP A 290 3.64 -24.65 -0.06
N ARG A 291 2.32 -24.69 0.14
CA ARG A 291 1.36 -25.34 -0.75
C ARG A 291 0.22 -24.35 -1.06
N ARG A 292 -0.02 -24.13 -2.32
CA ARG A 292 -1.15 -23.33 -2.79
C ARG A 292 -2.14 -24.24 -3.49
N ILE A 293 -3.36 -24.30 -2.97
CA ILE A 293 -4.43 -25.12 -3.51
C ILE A 293 -5.44 -24.21 -4.22
N ARG A 294 -5.54 -24.38 -5.52
CA ARG A 294 -6.48 -23.66 -6.36
C ARG A 294 -7.88 -24.27 -6.23
N MET A 295 -8.85 -23.43 -5.89
CA MET A 295 -10.25 -23.86 -5.70
C MET A 295 -11.22 -22.80 -6.22
N ALA A 296 -12.38 -23.22 -6.71
CA ALA A 296 -13.47 -22.31 -7.02
C ALA A 296 -13.98 -21.60 -5.73
N PRO A 297 -14.51 -20.36 -5.82
CA PRO A 297 -15.01 -19.65 -4.63
C PRO A 297 -16.06 -20.44 -3.83
N GLY A 298 -16.96 -21.16 -4.51
CA GLY A 298 -17.97 -22.01 -3.87
C GLY A 298 -17.38 -23.23 -3.16
N GLU A 299 -16.25 -23.73 -3.60
CA GLU A 299 -15.57 -24.91 -3.05
C GLU A 299 -14.78 -24.59 -1.76
N LEU A 300 -14.39 -23.33 -1.53
CA LEU A 300 -13.58 -22.94 -0.37
C LEU A 300 -14.25 -23.30 0.95
N ALA A 301 -15.55 -23.03 1.07
CA ALA A 301 -16.32 -23.36 2.28
C ALA A 301 -16.56 -24.88 2.43
N VAL A 302 -16.71 -25.61 1.32
CA VAL A 302 -16.77 -27.08 1.32
C VAL A 302 -15.45 -27.67 1.80
N GLY A 303 -14.33 -27.20 1.27
CA GLY A 303 -12.99 -27.62 1.71
C GLY A 303 -12.73 -27.34 3.19
N LEU A 304 -13.14 -26.16 3.69
CA LEU A 304 -13.08 -25.82 5.12
C LEU A 304 -13.90 -26.78 5.96
N THR A 305 -15.11 -27.16 5.51
CA THR A 305 -16.00 -28.09 6.22
C THR A 305 -15.38 -29.49 6.27
N HIS A 306 -14.81 -29.98 5.19
CA HIS A 306 -14.11 -31.27 5.16
C HIS A 306 -12.89 -31.32 6.06
N LEU A 307 -12.12 -30.21 6.15
CA LEU A 307 -11.02 -30.11 7.09
C LEU A 307 -11.54 -30.12 8.53
N ALA A 308 -12.62 -29.39 8.83
CA ALA A 308 -13.25 -29.36 10.15
C ALA A 308 -13.73 -30.74 10.58
N ALA A 309 -14.36 -31.52 9.69
CA ALA A 309 -14.78 -32.89 9.96
C ALA A 309 -13.63 -33.81 10.35
N ARG A 310 -12.49 -33.70 9.67
CA ARG A 310 -11.28 -34.49 9.96
C ARG A 310 -10.63 -34.15 11.29
N VAL A 311 -10.54 -32.87 11.61
CA VAL A 311 -10.03 -32.41 12.91
C VAL A 311 -10.99 -32.81 14.03
N ALA A 312 -12.31 -32.69 13.81
CA ALA A 312 -13.32 -33.13 14.76
C ALA A 312 -13.20 -34.65 15.05
N LYS A 313 -12.98 -35.48 14.03
CA LYS A 313 -12.74 -36.93 14.18
C LYS A 313 -11.52 -37.19 15.06
N LYS A 314 -10.43 -36.43 14.90
CA LYS A 314 -9.22 -36.57 15.74
C LYS A 314 -9.47 -36.15 17.20
N SER A 315 -10.28 -35.13 17.41
CA SER A 315 -10.66 -34.68 18.76
C SER A 315 -11.68 -35.61 19.46
N GLY A 316 -12.25 -36.59 18.75
CA GLY A 316 -13.32 -37.41 19.25
C GLY A 316 -14.69 -36.70 19.34
N THR A 317 -14.81 -35.52 18.74
CA THR A 317 -16.05 -34.73 18.72
C THR A 317 -16.93 -35.16 17.58
N ALA A 318 -18.24 -35.38 17.86
CA ALA A 318 -19.22 -35.71 16.83
C ALA A 318 -19.39 -34.57 15.82
N PHE A 319 -19.24 -34.86 14.56
CA PHE A 319 -19.46 -33.92 13.45
C PHE A 319 -20.33 -34.57 12.38
N ASP A 320 -21.48 -33.96 12.10
CA ASP A 320 -22.45 -34.49 11.13
C ASP A 320 -21.98 -34.16 9.70
N THR A 321 -21.63 -35.17 8.93
CA THR A 321 -21.21 -35.06 7.54
C THR A 321 -22.31 -35.39 6.54
N THR A 322 -23.56 -35.63 7.01
CA THR A 322 -24.69 -36.02 6.18
C THR A 322 -25.05 -34.87 5.22
N GLY A 323 -25.04 -35.15 3.94
CA GLY A 323 -25.40 -34.17 2.89
C GLY A 323 -24.32 -33.17 2.51
N LEU A 324 -23.06 -33.38 2.93
CA LEU A 324 -21.92 -32.63 2.39
C LEU A 324 -21.67 -33.07 0.93
N GLU A 325 -21.32 -32.09 0.09
CA GLU A 325 -20.76 -32.37 -1.24
C GLU A 325 -19.42 -33.08 -1.12
N ASP A 326 -18.96 -33.73 -2.18
CA ASP A 326 -17.64 -34.36 -2.23
C ASP A 326 -16.52 -33.34 -1.96
N ALA A 327 -15.44 -33.82 -1.34
CA ALA A 327 -14.31 -32.98 -1.04
C ALA A 327 -13.67 -32.47 -2.35
N PRO A 328 -13.50 -31.14 -2.52
CA PRO A 328 -12.92 -30.57 -3.74
C PRO A 328 -11.41 -30.81 -3.85
N VAL A 329 -10.82 -31.39 -2.83
CA VAL A 329 -9.39 -31.69 -2.72
C VAL A 329 -9.21 -33.18 -2.36
N LYS A 330 -8.11 -33.80 -2.80
CA LYS A 330 -7.78 -35.20 -2.52
C LYS A 330 -7.90 -35.49 -1.01
N ALA A 331 -8.56 -36.58 -0.66
CA ALA A 331 -8.82 -36.97 0.72
C ALA A 331 -7.50 -37.13 1.52
N ASP A 332 -6.50 -37.81 0.93
CA ASP A 332 -5.19 -38.03 1.57
C ASP A 332 -4.48 -36.72 1.94
N PHE A 333 -4.58 -35.70 1.09
CA PHE A 333 -4.00 -34.36 1.40
C PHE A 333 -4.71 -33.70 2.60
N LEU A 334 -6.04 -33.77 2.64
CA LEU A 334 -6.81 -33.21 3.78
C LEU A 334 -6.56 -34.02 5.06
N ASP A 335 -6.35 -35.34 4.97
CA ASP A 335 -6.03 -36.18 6.11
C ASP A 335 -4.63 -35.88 6.66
N ASP A 336 -3.61 -35.68 5.80
CA ASP A 336 -2.27 -35.23 6.19
C ASP A 336 -2.31 -33.82 6.81
N LEU A 337 -3.04 -32.89 6.19
CA LEU A 337 -3.17 -31.54 6.71
C LEU A 337 -3.85 -31.51 8.09
N ALA A 338 -4.90 -32.32 8.28
CA ALA A 338 -5.55 -32.45 9.58
C ALA A 338 -4.63 -33.09 10.64
N GLU A 339 -3.76 -34.05 10.25
CA GLU A 339 -2.74 -34.60 11.12
C GLU A 339 -1.73 -33.55 11.54
N ARG A 340 -1.16 -32.80 10.59
CA ARG A 340 -0.20 -31.73 10.89
C ARG A 340 -0.77 -30.66 11.82
N LEU A 341 -2.03 -30.25 11.58
CA LEU A 341 -2.75 -29.31 12.46
C LEU A 341 -2.94 -29.89 13.87
N TRP A 342 -3.28 -31.17 13.97
CA TRP A 342 -3.50 -31.84 15.23
C TRP A 342 -2.19 -32.00 16.06
N GLN A 343 -1.09 -32.33 15.39
CA GLN A 343 0.24 -32.39 16.03
C GLN A 343 0.72 -31.02 16.48
N ALA A 344 0.25 -29.95 15.85
CA ALA A 344 0.58 -28.56 16.17
C ALA A 344 -0.48 -27.88 17.07
N GLN A 345 -1.24 -28.61 17.89
CA GLN A 345 -2.21 -28.02 18.82
C GLN A 345 -1.61 -26.90 19.65
N GLY A 346 -2.34 -25.77 19.80
CA GLY A 346 -1.87 -24.55 20.45
C GLY A 346 -0.75 -23.81 19.69
N ARG A 347 -0.29 -24.37 18.57
CA ARG A 347 0.74 -23.76 17.70
C ARG A 347 0.36 -23.84 16.22
N SER A 348 -0.91 -23.98 15.94
CA SER A 348 -1.47 -23.86 14.60
C SER A 348 -2.30 -22.60 14.48
N LEU A 349 -2.66 -22.20 13.26
CA LEU A 349 -3.52 -21.06 12.99
C LEU A 349 -4.32 -21.33 11.74
N VAL A 350 -5.65 -21.30 11.86
CA VAL A 350 -6.55 -21.35 10.72
C VAL A 350 -7.22 -19.98 10.56
N VAL A 351 -7.13 -19.37 9.37
CA VAL A 351 -7.75 -18.08 9.08
C VAL A 351 -8.61 -18.18 7.81
N SER A 352 -9.65 -17.36 7.74
CA SER A 352 -10.53 -17.28 6.58
C SER A 352 -10.80 -15.83 6.21
N GLY A 353 -10.60 -15.50 4.93
CA GLY A 353 -11.00 -14.24 4.31
C GLY A 353 -12.39 -14.26 3.71
N LEU A 354 -13.13 -15.37 3.85
CA LEU A 354 -14.48 -15.49 3.33
C LEU A 354 -15.44 -14.59 4.10
N ASP A 355 -16.16 -13.74 3.37
CA ASP A 355 -17.22 -12.89 3.93
C ASP A 355 -18.53 -13.69 4.04
N ASP A 356 -18.47 -14.76 4.81
CA ASP A 356 -19.60 -15.66 5.11
C ASP A 356 -19.57 -16.07 6.58
N LEU A 357 -20.62 -15.72 7.30
CA LEU A 357 -20.75 -16.01 8.73
C LEU A 357 -20.58 -17.50 9.06
N ARG A 358 -21.11 -18.39 8.22
CA ARG A 358 -21.06 -19.85 8.45
C ARG A 358 -19.63 -20.37 8.31
N ALA A 359 -18.91 -19.88 7.29
CA ALA A 359 -17.48 -20.20 7.10
C ALA A 359 -16.65 -19.73 8.29
N GLN A 360 -16.92 -18.52 8.81
CA GLN A 360 -16.22 -17.98 9.98
C GLN A 360 -16.53 -18.78 11.26
N ILE A 361 -17.77 -19.23 11.45
CA ILE A 361 -18.13 -20.13 12.58
C ILE A 361 -17.36 -21.46 12.50
N LEU A 362 -17.22 -22.06 11.31
CA LEU A 362 -16.42 -23.27 11.10
C LEU A 362 -14.93 -23.03 11.34
N CYS A 363 -14.42 -21.87 10.92
CA CYS A 363 -13.05 -21.47 11.20
C CYS A 363 -12.81 -21.33 12.72
N ASN A 364 -13.74 -20.69 13.44
CA ASN A 364 -13.69 -20.59 14.91
C ASN A 364 -13.76 -21.97 15.58
N TYR A 365 -14.59 -22.85 15.07
CA TYR A 365 -14.71 -24.23 15.56
C TYR A 365 -13.38 -25.00 15.42
N LEU A 366 -12.75 -24.92 14.25
CA LEU A 366 -11.44 -25.52 14.00
C LEU A 366 -10.38 -25.01 15.00
N ASN A 367 -10.28 -23.69 15.13
CA ASN A 367 -9.32 -23.09 16.05
C ASN A 367 -9.58 -23.45 17.52
N HIS A 368 -10.86 -23.62 17.90
CA HIS A 368 -11.23 -24.09 19.22
C HIS A 368 -10.75 -25.53 19.46
N LEU A 369 -11.05 -26.46 18.55
CA LEU A 369 -10.62 -27.87 18.66
C LEU A 369 -9.08 -28.00 18.71
N LEU A 370 -8.38 -27.10 18.01
CA LEU A 370 -6.92 -27.06 17.96
C LEU A 370 -6.28 -26.34 19.16
N GLY A 371 -7.08 -25.78 20.07
CA GLY A 371 -6.56 -25.06 21.23
C GLY A 371 -5.82 -23.75 20.88
N ASN A 372 -6.18 -23.09 19.78
CA ASN A 372 -5.48 -21.91 19.26
C ASN A 372 -5.84 -20.62 20.01
N TYR A 373 -7.03 -20.56 20.65
CA TYR A 373 -7.44 -19.40 21.44
C TYR A 373 -6.58 -19.24 22.71
N GLY A 374 -6.02 -18.05 22.90
CA GLY A 374 -5.05 -17.74 23.94
C GLY A 374 -3.59 -18.13 23.58
N ALA A 375 -3.39 -18.81 22.44
CA ALA A 375 -2.08 -19.24 21.96
C ALA A 375 -1.66 -18.47 20.70
N THR A 376 -2.27 -18.75 19.56
CA THR A 376 -2.05 -18.06 18.26
C THR A 376 -3.14 -17.06 17.92
N ILE A 377 -4.24 -17.08 18.68
CA ILE A 377 -5.38 -16.15 18.53
C ILE A 377 -5.59 -15.45 19.87
N ASP A 378 -5.32 -14.16 19.94
CA ASP A 378 -5.49 -13.36 21.14
C ASP A 378 -6.80 -12.57 21.09
N MET A 379 -7.73 -12.89 21.99
CA MET A 379 -8.99 -12.18 22.19
C MET A 379 -8.93 -11.18 23.35
N SER A 380 -7.87 -11.20 24.16
CA SER A 380 -7.67 -10.27 25.26
C SER A 380 -7.24 -8.90 24.73
N HIS A 381 -6.43 -8.91 23.69
CA HIS A 381 -5.98 -7.72 22.96
C HIS A 381 -6.50 -7.75 21.52
N PRO A 382 -7.82 -7.61 21.31
CA PRO A 382 -8.39 -7.70 19.97
C PRO A 382 -7.91 -6.57 19.06
N SER A 383 -7.90 -6.85 17.76
CA SER A 383 -7.67 -5.82 16.74
C SER A 383 -8.87 -4.87 16.65
N LEU A 384 -8.60 -3.59 16.49
CA LEU A 384 -9.58 -2.55 16.23
C LEU A 384 -9.47 -2.02 14.80
N GLN A 385 -8.73 -2.71 13.93
CA GLN A 385 -8.40 -2.27 12.58
C GLN A 385 -9.50 -2.51 11.54
N ALA A 386 -10.53 -3.30 11.87
CA ALA A 386 -11.74 -3.47 11.07
C ALA A 386 -12.93 -3.72 12.01
N GLN A 387 -13.86 -2.77 12.05
CA GLN A 387 -14.98 -2.78 13.01
C GLN A 387 -16.34 -2.56 12.33
N GLY A 388 -16.38 -2.65 11.00
CA GLY A 388 -17.59 -2.50 10.21
C GLY A 388 -18.73 -3.42 10.66
N ASN A 389 -19.96 -2.94 10.51
CA ASN A 389 -21.18 -3.69 10.80
C ASN A 389 -22.13 -3.59 9.61
N ASP A 390 -22.16 -4.63 8.78
CA ASP A 390 -22.95 -4.64 7.56
C ASP A 390 -24.46 -4.59 7.84
N GLY A 391 -24.91 -5.22 8.93
CA GLY A 391 -26.32 -5.16 9.34
C GLY A 391 -26.76 -3.76 9.77
N GLU A 392 -25.90 -2.99 10.44
CA GLU A 392 -26.19 -1.59 10.77
C GLU A 392 -26.18 -0.70 9.52
N LEU A 393 -25.29 -0.98 8.56
CA LEU A 393 -25.28 -0.28 7.29
C LEU A 393 -26.56 -0.54 6.49
N ASP A 394 -26.99 -1.79 6.38
CA ASP A 394 -28.24 -2.16 5.67
C ASP A 394 -29.46 -1.47 6.31
N ARG A 395 -29.49 -1.39 7.63
CA ARG A 395 -30.52 -0.65 8.39
C ARG A 395 -30.50 0.83 8.08
N LEU A 396 -29.29 1.46 8.05
CA LEU A 396 -29.14 2.87 7.69
C LEU A 396 -29.58 3.14 6.25
N LEU A 397 -29.24 2.28 5.30
CA LEU A 397 -29.66 2.43 3.90
C LEU A 397 -31.18 2.35 3.75
N ALA A 398 -31.85 1.49 4.53
CA ALA A 398 -33.30 1.44 4.59
C ALA A 398 -33.88 2.76 5.16
N GLU A 399 -33.36 3.26 6.31
CA GLU A 399 -33.77 4.53 6.90
C GLU A 399 -33.63 5.72 5.93
N ILE A 400 -32.51 5.77 5.17
CA ILE A 400 -32.26 6.84 4.17
C ILE A 400 -33.27 6.73 3.03
N ARG A 401 -33.53 5.53 2.53
CA ARG A 401 -34.51 5.30 1.45
C ARG A 401 -35.91 5.71 1.88
N ASP A 402 -36.30 5.40 3.11
CA ASP A 402 -37.63 5.64 3.66
C ASP A 402 -37.80 7.10 4.16
N GLY A 403 -36.75 7.94 4.01
CA GLY A 403 -36.77 9.35 4.40
C GLY A 403 -36.74 9.59 5.93
N GLY A 404 -36.30 8.60 6.71
CA GLY A 404 -36.25 8.66 8.18
C GLY A 404 -35.05 9.40 8.76
N VAL A 405 -34.13 9.91 7.94
CA VAL A 405 -32.92 10.58 8.41
C VAL A 405 -33.00 12.08 8.15
N GLU A 406 -32.86 12.90 9.20
CA GLU A 406 -32.88 14.37 9.09
C GLU A 406 -31.47 14.98 8.94
N ALA A 407 -30.45 14.36 9.58
CA ALA A 407 -29.08 14.80 9.45
C ALA A 407 -28.13 13.59 9.26
N LEU A 408 -27.28 13.65 8.24
CA LEU A 408 -26.29 12.63 7.94
C LEU A 408 -24.90 13.25 7.86
N PHE A 409 -23.98 12.75 8.67
CA PHE A 409 -22.56 13.08 8.67
C PHE A 409 -21.78 11.92 8.07
N ILE A 410 -20.84 12.19 7.16
CA ILE A 410 -20.07 11.18 6.43
C ILE A 410 -18.60 11.45 6.63
N LEU A 411 -17.90 10.48 7.24
CA LEU A 411 -16.49 10.62 7.63
C LEU A 411 -15.63 9.47 7.12
N GLY A 412 -14.65 9.80 6.28
CA GLY A 412 -13.61 8.85 5.84
C GLY A 412 -14.10 7.70 4.94
N VAL A 413 -15.30 7.83 4.36
CA VAL A 413 -15.91 6.85 3.43
C VAL A 413 -16.58 7.54 2.26
N ASN A 414 -16.74 6.80 1.17
CA ASN A 414 -17.36 7.28 -0.06
C ASN A 414 -18.53 6.36 -0.50
N PRO A 415 -19.67 6.37 0.22
CA PRO A 415 -20.74 5.41 0.01
C PRO A 415 -21.31 5.42 -1.41
N VAL A 416 -21.29 6.53 -2.13
CA VAL A 416 -21.78 6.59 -3.52
C VAL A 416 -20.87 5.80 -4.47
N TYR A 417 -19.57 5.74 -4.18
CA TYR A 417 -18.62 4.93 -4.91
C TYR A 417 -18.60 3.47 -4.42
N ASP A 418 -18.54 3.27 -3.12
CA ASP A 418 -18.39 1.95 -2.49
C ASP A 418 -19.62 1.06 -2.66
N LEU A 419 -20.79 1.70 -2.68
CA LEU A 419 -22.12 1.07 -2.78
C LEU A 419 -22.77 1.36 -4.13
N ALA A 420 -21.98 1.42 -5.18
CA ALA A 420 -22.41 1.84 -6.51
C ALA A 420 -23.55 1.00 -7.13
N GLY A 421 -23.77 -0.23 -6.60
CA GLY A 421 -24.95 -1.04 -6.95
C GLY A 421 -26.28 -0.48 -6.41
N VAL A 422 -26.22 0.49 -5.45
CA VAL A 422 -27.42 1.11 -4.85
C VAL A 422 -27.74 2.40 -5.61
N SER A 423 -28.35 2.26 -6.79
CA SER A 423 -28.63 3.40 -7.70
C SER A 423 -29.48 4.51 -7.08
N GLU A 424 -30.29 4.19 -6.09
CA GLU A 424 -31.20 5.10 -5.41
C GLU A 424 -30.48 5.94 -4.32
N LEU A 425 -29.28 5.55 -3.91
CA LEU A 425 -28.57 6.22 -2.81
C LEU A 425 -28.27 7.68 -3.13
N SER A 426 -27.85 7.99 -4.34
CA SER A 426 -27.54 9.38 -4.74
C SER A 426 -28.76 10.30 -4.64
N ASP A 427 -29.94 9.83 -5.07
CA ASP A 427 -31.18 10.60 -5.00
C ASP A 427 -31.71 10.68 -3.57
N ALA A 428 -31.54 9.62 -2.80
CA ALA A 428 -31.91 9.57 -1.40
C ALA A 428 -31.07 10.55 -0.56
N LEU A 429 -29.77 10.61 -0.78
CA LEU A 429 -28.87 11.58 -0.11
C LEU A 429 -29.27 13.03 -0.34
N ARG A 430 -29.72 13.39 -1.56
CA ARG A 430 -30.17 14.76 -1.89
C ARG A 430 -31.45 15.15 -1.16
N ARG A 431 -32.24 14.19 -0.71
CA ARG A 431 -33.48 14.44 0.02
C ARG A 431 -33.29 14.68 1.51
N ILE A 432 -32.15 14.32 2.07
CA ILE A 432 -31.86 14.53 3.49
C ILE A 432 -31.67 16.02 3.77
N PRO A 433 -32.38 16.61 4.77
CA PRO A 433 -32.33 18.04 5.04
C PRO A 433 -30.96 18.60 5.38
N LEU A 434 -30.08 17.80 6.01
CA LEU A 434 -28.68 18.16 6.28
C LEU A 434 -27.76 16.99 5.97
N THR A 435 -26.89 17.16 4.99
CA THR A 435 -25.80 16.22 4.70
C THR A 435 -24.46 16.93 4.79
N VAL A 436 -23.52 16.32 5.52
CA VAL A 436 -22.18 16.86 5.74
C VAL A 436 -21.14 15.79 5.40
N SER A 437 -20.18 16.12 4.56
CA SER A 437 -18.99 15.29 4.31
C SER A 437 -17.74 15.95 4.85
N PHE A 438 -16.88 15.18 5.50
CA PHE A 438 -15.57 15.62 5.97
C PHE A 438 -14.45 15.30 4.98
N SER A 439 -14.77 15.01 3.73
CA SER A 439 -13.78 14.63 2.73
C SER A 439 -12.81 15.78 2.43
N GLU A 440 -11.52 15.45 2.34
CA GLU A 440 -10.47 16.39 1.91
C GLU A 440 -10.55 16.74 0.41
N ARG A 441 -11.35 16.00 -0.36
CA ARG A 441 -11.47 16.07 -1.82
C ARG A 441 -12.92 15.97 -2.27
N LEU A 442 -13.19 16.44 -3.47
CA LEU A 442 -14.51 16.25 -4.09
C LEU A 442 -14.62 14.86 -4.74
N ASP A 443 -14.96 13.87 -3.92
CA ASP A 443 -15.31 12.53 -4.34
C ASP A 443 -16.77 12.41 -4.80
N GLU A 444 -17.22 11.20 -5.15
CA GLU A 444 -18.58 10.92 -5.63
C GLU A 444 -19.65 11.31 -4.61
N THR A 445 -19.42 11.06 -3.34
CA THR A 445 -20.34 11.38 -2.24
C THR A 445 -20.34 12.87 -1.91
N SER A 446 -19.15 13.45 -1.76
CA SER A 446 -19.00 14.86 -1.36
C SER A 446 -19.55 15.86 -2.38
N ARG A 447 -19.69 15.46 -3.64
CA ARG A 447 -20.35 16.24 -4.69
C ARG A 447 -21.88 16.34 -4.56
N LEU A 448 -22.48 15.48 -3.71
CA LEU A 448 -23.93 15.37 -3.57
C LEU A 448 -24.46 15.96 -2.26
N VAL A 449 -23.57 16.26 -1.30
CA VAL A 449 -23.95 16.75 0.03
C VAL A 449 -24.12 18.27 0.06
N ASN A 450 -24.90 18.76 1.03
CA ASN A 450 -25.10 20.21 1.24
C ASN A 450 -23.82 20.93 1.70
N ILE A 451 -23.07 20.28 2.60
CA ILE A 451 -21.88 20.85 3.24
C ILE A 451 -20.70 19.91 3.03
N VAL A 452 -19.59 20.45 2.54
CA VAL A 452 -18.28 19.80 2.65
C VAL A 452 -17.44 20.59 3.64
N ALA A 453 -17.16 20.00 4.78
CA ALA A 453 -16.33 20.53 5.85
C ALA A 453 -14.97 19.83 5.83
N PRO A 454 -14.01 20.24 4.97
CA PRO A 454 -12.83 19.47 4.66
C PRO A 454 -11.94 19.31 5.90
N ASP A 455 -11.63 18.06 6.23
CA ASP A 455 -10.70 17.71 7.29
C ASP A 455 -9.26 18.10 6.92
N HIS A 456 -8.41 18.19 7.93
CA HIS A 456 -6.97 18.29 7.72
C HIS A 456 -6.40 16.98 7.17
N ASN A 457 -5.34 17.06 6.39
CA ASN A 457 -4.53 15.88 6.13
C ASN A 457 -3.90 15.37 7.44
N PHE A 458 -3.72 14.08 7.57
CA PHE A 458 -3.18 13.49 8.80
C PHE A 458 -1.78 13.99 9.18
N LEU A 459 -0.98 14.50 8.22
CA LEU A 459 0.30 15.15 8.48
C LEU A 459 0.16 16.59 8.98
N GLU A 460 -1.04 17.14 8.94
CA GLU A 460 -1.39 18.50 9.40
C GLU A 460 -2.17 18.52 10.72
N ALA A 461 -2.58 17.35 11.24
CA ALA A 461 -3.54 17.26 12.34
C ALA A 461 -3.00 16.48 13.53
N TRP A 462 -3.38 16.93 14.74
CA TRP A 462 -3.30 16.13 15.95
C TRP A 462 -4.37 15.05 15.93
N GLY A 463 -3.99 13.85 16.34
CA GLY A 463 -4.87 12.70 16.45
C GLY A 463 -4.20 11.56 17.21
N ASP A 464 -4.86 10.42 17.22
CA ASP A 464 -4.37 9.21 17.87
C ASP A 464 -4.96 7.96 17.23
N ALA A 465 -4.47 6.79 17.61
CA ALA A 465 -5.01 5.50 17.20
C ALA A 465 -4.79 4.43 18.29
N GLU A 466 -5.71 3.48 18.36
CA GLU A 466 -5.59 2.23 19.11
C GLU A 466 -5.84 1.06 18.13
N PRO A 467 -4.85 0.69 17.30
CA PRO A 467 -5.04 -0.36 16.29
C PRO A 467 -5.24 -1.76 16.87
N VAL A 468 -4.59 -2.03 18.00
CA VAL A 468 -4.78 -3.24 18.82
C VAL A 468 -5.02 -2.77 20.24
N ARG A 469 -6.01 -3.34 20.91
CA ARG A 469 -6.42 -2.92 22.24
C ARG A 469 -5.23 -2.88 23.22
N GLY A 470 -5.05 -1.72 23.86
CA GLY A 470 -3.94 -1.45 24.76
C GLY A 470 -2.65 -0.96 24.09
N THR A 471 -2.61 -0.86 22.77
CA THR A 471 -1.52 -0.22 22.04
C THR A 471 -2.03 1.11 21.48
N PHE A 472 -1.57 2.22 22.05
CA PHE A 472 -1.97 3.57 21.65
C PHE A 472 -0.83 4.23 20.89
N SER A 473 -1.14 4.88 19.79
CA SER A 473 -0.20 5.60 18.94
C SER A 473 -0.64 7.05 18.80
N ILE A 474 0.31 7.98 18.78
CA ILE A 474 0.03 9.39 18.61
C ILE A 474 0.16 9.78 17.14
N GLN A 475 -0.72 10.60 16.66
CA GLN A 475 -0.59 11.31 15.39
C GLN A 475 -0.28 12.76 15.69
N GLN A 476 0.97 13.17 15.44
CA GLN A 476 1.36 14.57 15.58
C GLN A 476 1.57 15.21 14.21
N PRO A 477 1.17 16.49 14.03
CA PRO A 477 1.35 17.19 12.77
C PRO A 477 2.84 17.43 12.51
N ALA A 478 3.26 17.17 11.28
CA ALA A 478 4.62 17.48 10.82
C ALA A 478 4.69 18.81 10.08
N ILE A 479 3.53 19.40 9.76
CA ILE A 479 3.37 20.68 9.08
C ILE A 479 2.02 21.28 9.46
N LYS A 480 1.87 22.58 9.37
CA LYS A 480 0.58 23.26 9.51
C LYS A 480 -0.32 23.02 8.31
N ALA A 481 -1.63 23.12 8.51
CA ALA A 481 -2.61 22.92 7.45
C ALA A 481 -2.44 23.90 6.28
N PHE A 482 -2.50 23.34 5.07
CA PHE A 482 -2.57 24.13 3.85
C PHE A 482 -4.01 24.60 3.60
N GLY A 483 -4.23 25.89 3.65
CA GLY A 483 -5.55 26.45 3.44
C GLY A 483 -6.40 26.63 4.69
N ASN A 484 -7.67 26.95 4.49
CA ASN A 484 -8.63 27.21 5.54
C ASN A 484 -9.51 25.96 5.80
N THR A 485 -8.84 24.83 6.07
CA THR A 485 -9.49 23.58 6.51
C THR A 485 -9.58 23.53 8.04
N ARG A 486 -10.28 22.57 8.62
CA ARG A 486 -10.41 22.41 10.07
C ARG A 486 -10.55 20.93 10.43
N SER A 487 -9.79 20.49 11.43
CA SER A 487 -9.84 19.13 11.93
C SER A 487 -11.25 18.68 12.27
N VAL A 488 -11.60 17.43 11.98
CA VAL A 488 -12.89 16.86 12.35
C VAL A 488 -13.12 16.91 13.87
N LEU A 489 -12.08 16.74 14.68
CA LEU A 489 -12.14 16.88 16.14
C LEU A 489 -12.61 18.27 16.54
N GLU A 490 -12.01 19.31 15.98
CA GLU A 490 -12.37 20.71 16.23
C GLU A 490 -13.76 21.05 15.70
N THR A 491 -14.10 20.49 14.54
CA THR A 491 -15.41 20.72 13.90
C THR A 491 -16.52 20.14 14.75
N LEU A 492 -16.41 18.90 15.21
CA LEU A 492 -17.39 18.27 16.08
C LEU A 492 -17.50 19.00 17.42
N ALA A 493 -16.37 19.35 18.07
CA ALA A 493 -16.35 20.08 19.33
C ALA A 493 -17.06 21.44 19.21
N ARG A 494 -16.87 22.14 18.09
CA ARG A 494 -17.56 23.42 17.85
C ARG A 494 -19.07 23.24 17.64
N TRP A 495 -19.50 22.24 16.91
CA TRP A 495 -20.91 21.96 16.67
C TRP A 495 -21.63 21.34 17.88
N ASP A 496 -20.86 20.76 18.81
CA ASP A 496 -21.32 20.31 20.13
C ASP A 496 -21.43 21.48 21.18
N GLY A 497 -20.97 22.68 20.79
CA GLY A 497 -21.02 23.86 21.66
C GLY A 497 -19.85 24.00 22.64
N ALA A 498 -18.87 23.14 22.56
CA ALA A 498 -17.67 23.15 23.41
C ALA A 498 -16.38 23.25 22.56
N PRO A 499 -16.12 24.40 21.92
CA PRO A 499 -15.00 24.53 20.99
C PRO A 499 -13.66 24.33 21.70
N LYS A 500 -12.88 23.37 21.18
CA LYS A 500 -11.52 23.04 21.60
C LYS A 500 -10.67 22.76 20.38
N THR A 501 -9.36 22.98 20.50
CA THR A 501 -8.40 22.57 19.47
C THR A 501 -8.20 21.05 19.48
N ALA A 502 -7.82 20.48 18.35
CA ALA A 502 -7.50 19.05 18.25
C ALA A 502 -6.43 18.63 19.27
N TYR A 503 -5.43 19.48 19.48
CA TYR A 503 -4.38 19.27 20.48
C TYR A 503 -4.94 19.13 21.89
N GLU A 504 -5.83 20.04 22.31
CA GLU A 504 -6.48 19.98 23.63
C GLU A 504 -7.34 18.73 23.78
N ILE A 505 -8.12 18.37 22.74
CA ILE A 505 -8.98 17.19 22.78
C ILE A 505 -8.17 15.91 22.96
N VAL A 506 -7.09 15.75 22.18
CA VAL A 506 -6.21 14.57 22.25
C VAL A 506 -5.53 14.53 23.63
N ARG A 507 -4.95 15.64 24.10
CA ARG A 507 -4.33 15.69 25.43
C ARG A 507 -5.29 15.38 26.56
N ASP A 508 -6.53 15.89 26.50
CA ASP A 508 -7.55 15.61 27.48
C ASP A 508 -7.90 14.11 27.53
N THR A 509 -8.04 13.48 26.35
CA THR A 509 -8.28 12.04 26.25
C THR A 509 -7.10 11.24 26.83
N TRP A 510 -5.89 11.59 26.47
CA TRP A 510 -4.68 10.89 26.92
C TRP A 510 -4.46 11.05 28.42
N ARG A 511 -4.75 12.24 28.98
CA ARG A 511 -4.68 12.49 30.41
C ARG A 511 -5.74 11.71 31.21
N SER A 512 -6.98 11.67 30.72
CA SER A 512 -8.10 11.06 31.46
C SER A 512 -8.19 9.55 31.28
N GLU A 513 -7.83 8.98 30.11
CA GLU A 513 -8.12 7.59 29.79
C GLU A 513 -6.86 6.73 29.65
N ILE A 514 -5.71 7.30 29.26
CA ILE A 514 -4.52 6.52 28.93
C ILE A 514 -3.47 6.60 30.03
N LEU A 515 -3.16 7.79 30.55
CA LEU A 515 -2.18 7.96 31.62
C LEU A 515 -2.48 7.06 32.84
N THR A 516 -3.75 6.95 33.22
CA THR A 516 -4.18 6.17 34.38
C THR A 516 -4.01 4.65 34.22
N ARG A 517 -3.74 4.19 33.02
CA ARG A 517 -3.62 2.75 32.65
C ARG A 517 -2.17 2.30 32.45
N GLN A 518 -1.20 3.19 32.62
CA GLN A 518 0.23 2.88 32.53
C GLN A 518 0.91 3.15 33.87
N GLU A 519 2.01 2.48 34.18
CA GLU A 519 2.69 2.52 35.46
C GLU A 519 4.03 3.26 35.44
N GLN A 520 4.52 3.62 34.26
CA GLN A 520 5.89 4.14 34.05
C GLN A 520 6.04 5.62 34.48
N GLN A 521 5.02 6.43 34.24
CA GLN A 521 5.02 7.87 34.50
C GLN A 521 3.78 8.30 35.24
N THR A 522 3.98 9.11 36.30
CA THR A 522 2.87 9.68 37.10
C THR A 522 2.50 11.09 36.69
N ALA A 523 3.48 11.86 36.15
CA ALA A 523 3.29 13.22 35.68
C ALA A 523 2.90 13.23 34.21
N PHE A 524 1.79 13.89 33.87
CA PHE A 524 1.28 13.92 32.50
C PHE A 524 2.26 14.54 31.50
N GLU A 525 2.96 15.61 31.84
CA GLU A 525 3.86 16.29 30.90
C GLU A 525 5.04 15.38 30.52
N ALA A 526 5.69 14.73 31.49
CA ALA A 526 6.77 13.77 31.21
C ALA A 526 6.26 12.57 30.38
N PHE A 527 5.07 12.06 30.70
CA PHE A 527 4.42 11.03 29.93
C PHE A 527 4.17 11.48 28.47
N TRP A 528 3.65 12.70 28.29
CA TRP A 528 3.32 13.26 27.00
C TRP A 528 4.56 13.48 26.13
N GLU A 529 5.65 14.02 26.70
CA GLU A 529 6.93 14.19 26.01
C GLU A 529 7.50 12.85 25.55
N GLN A 530 7.45 11.82 26.39
CA GLN A 530 7.89 10.48 26.05
C GLN A 530 7.08 9.90 24.87
N VAL A 531 5.75 10.05 24.92
CA VAL A 531 4.86 9.57 23.85
C VAL A 531 5.13 10.32 22.53
N LEU A 532 5.38 11.61 22.57
CA LEU A 532 5.72 12.38 21.37
C LEU A 532 7.04 11.91 20.75
N GLN A 533 8.00 11.52 21.59
CA GLN A 533 9.27 10.98 21.14
C GLN A 533 9.13 9.58 20.55
N ASP A 534 8.49 8.66 21.28
CA ASP A 534 8.39 7.25 20.90
C ASP A 534 7.32 7.01 19.82
N GLY A 535 6.27 7.86 19.80
CA GLY A 535 5.15 7.75 18.87
C GLY A 535 4.03 6.81 19.35
N PHE A 536 4.22 6.10 20.48
CA PHE A 536 3.25 5.12 20.98
C PHE A 536 3.44 4.85 22.49
N VAL A 537 2.44 4.18 23.06
CA VAL A 537 2.52 3.62 24.43
C VAL A 537 1.72 2.32 24.49
N ARG A 538 2.17 1.38 25.30
CA ARG A 538 1.41 0.18 25.70
C ARG A 538 0.88 0.35 27.11
N VAL A 539 -0.37 0.00 27.31
CA VAL A 539 -1.02 0.06 28.63
C VAL A 539 -1.65 -1.26 29.01
N SER A 540 -1.82 -1.46 30.30
CA SER A 540 -2.56 -2.62 30.81
C SER A 540 -4.00 -2.60 30.33
N VAL A 541 -4.52 -3.77 29.96
CA VAL A 541 -5.89 -3.96 29.52
C VAL A 541 -6.60 -4.87 30.51
N GLU A 542 -7.73 -4.44 31.02
CA GLU A 542 -8.57 -5.34 31.80
C GLU A 542 -9.03 -6.52 30.94
N GLY A 543 -8.81 -7.72 31.48
CA GLY A 543 -9.17 -8.95 30.79
C GLY A 543 -10.67 -9.00 30.50
N ARG A 544 -11.03 -9.16 29.23
CA ARG A 544 -12.42 -9.34 28.81
C ARG A 544 -12.86 -10.76 29.16
N ARG A 545 -13.99 -10.93 29.85
CA ARG A 545 -14.57 -12.26 30.03
C ARG A 545 -15.08 -12.76 28.68
N VAL A 546 -14.46 -13.80 28.17
CA VAL A 546 -14.87 -14.51 26.94
C VAL A 546 -15.58 -15.78 27.39
N ARG A 547 -16.74 -16.06 26.83
CA ARG A 547 -17.45 -17.34 27.07
C ARG A 547 -16.66 -18.50 26.47
N GLY A 548 -16.85 -19.71 26.99
CA GLY A 548 -16.41 -20.91 26.28
C GLY A 548 -17.13 -21.01 24.93
N PHE A 549 -16.55 -21.81 24.02
CA PHE A 549 -17.09 -21.97 22.67
C PHE A 549 -18.52 -22.56 22.71
N ASP A 550 -19.43 -21.95 21.98
CA ASP A 550 -20.80 -22.43 21.84
C ASP A 550 -20.93 -23.41 20.67
N PHE A 551 -20.90 -24.70 20.99
CA PHE A 551 -21.03 -25.78 20.00
C PHE A 551 -22.40 -25.83 19.30
N SER A 552 -23.45 -25.24 19.87
CA SER A 552 -24.78 -25.21 19.26
C SER A 552 -24.80 -24.44 17.94
N GLN A 553 -23.86 -23.55 17.72
CA GLN A 553 -23.70 -22.75 16.51
C GLN A 553 -23.14 -23.54 15.31
N VAL A 554 -22.55 -24.70 15.54
CA VAL A 554 -21.88 -25.48 14.48
C VAL A 554 -22.91 -26.23 13.59
N LYS A 555 -23.83 -26.94 14.20
CA LYS A 555 -24.80 -27.77 13.46
C LYS A 555 -25.60 -26.99 12.39
N PRO A 556 -26.11 -25.77 12.67
CA PRO A 556 -26.88 -25.01 11.66
C PRO A 556 -26.09 -24.60 10.42
N VAL A 557 -24.72 -24.55 10.50
CA VAL A 557 -23.89 -24.03 9.43
C VAL A 557 -23.30 -25.12 8.54
N LEU A 558 -23.51 -26.41 8.85
CA LEU A 558 -22.93 -27.51 8.10
C LEU A 558 -23.60 -27.76 6.75
N ASN A 559 -24.90 -27.47 6.64
CA ASN A 559 -25.70 -27.80 5.47
C ASN A 559 -25.91 -26.60 4.54
N GLY A 560 -26.01 -26.87 3.24
CA GLY A 560 -26.39 -25.86 2.24
C GLY A 560 -25.24 -25.19 1.50
N TRP A 561 -24.04 -25.70 1.64
CA TRP A 561 -22.95 -25.36 0.70
C TRP A 561 -23.24 -26.06 -0.62
N ARG A 562 -23.28 -25.30 -1.71
CA ARG A 562 -23.46 -25.83 -3.06
C ARG A 562 -22.42 -25.22 -3.98
N THR A 563 -21.80 -26.08 -4.76
CA THR A 563 -20.93 -25.70 -5.85
C THR A 563 -21.77 -25.58 -7.13
N ASP A 564 -21.84 -24.40 -7.72
CA ASP A 564 -22.43 -24.22 -9.05
C ASP A 564 -21.31 -24.28 -10.09
N ALA A 565 -21.08 -25.45 -10.65
CA ALA A 565 -19.98 -25.71 -11.58
C ALA A 565 -20.18 -25.12 -12.98
N GLN A 566 -21.37 -24.58 -13.30
CA GLN A 566 -21.69 -24.12 -14.65
C GLN A 566 -21.59 -22.61 -14.84
N SER A 567 -21.51 -21.82 -13.79
CA SER A 567 -21.51 -20.36 -13.84
C SER A 567 -20.14 -19.78 -13.51
N LEU A 568 -19.76 -18.68 -14.18
CA LEU A 568 -18.54 -17.97 -13.92
C LEU A 568 -18.67 -17.16 -12.61
N ALA A 569 -17.90 -17.52 -11.59
CA ALA A 569 -17.92 -16.85 -10.31
C ALA A 569 -17.10 -15.55 -10.36
N LEU A 570 -17.67 -14.45 -9.86
CA LEU A 570 -16.99 -13.16 -9.74
C LEU A 570 -16.29 -13.05 -8.39
N VAL A 571 -15.00 -12.77 -8.41
CA VAL A 571 -14.21 -12.42 -7.22
C VAL A 571 -13.81 -10.94 -7.32
N LEU A 572 -14.32 -10.14 -6.41
CA LEU A 572 -13.92 -8.74 -6.23
C LEU A 572 -12.86 -8.67 -5.13
N TYR A 573 -11.71 -8.05 -5.40
CA TYR A 573 -10.62 -8.00 -4.44
C TYR A 573 -9.96 -6.63 -4.39
N PRO A 574 -9.48 -6.17 -3.21
CA PRO A 574 -8.68 -4.96 -3.09
C PRO A 574 -7.28 -5.19 -3.68
N LYS A 575 -6.78 -4.26 -4.48
CA LYS A 575 -5.43 -4.28 -5.03
C LYS A 575 -4.46 -3.62 -4.05
N VAL A 576 -3.26 -4.15 -3.89
CA VAL A 576 -2.27 -3.68 -2.89
C VAL A 576 -2.02 -2.17 -2.94
N GLY A 577 -1.96 -1.57 -4.14
CA GLY A 577 -1.74 -0.13 -4.29
C GLY A 577 -3.02 0.71 -4.22
N MET A 578 -4.19 0.13 -4.48
CA MET A 578 -5.44 0.88 -4.64
C MET A 578 -6.43 0.70 -3.48
N LEU A 579 -6.33 -0.41 -2.75
CA LEU A 579 -7.24 -0.79 -1.66
C LEU A 579 -8.71 -0.62 -2.08
N ASP A 580 -9.43 0.27 -1.39
CA ASP A 580 -10.84 0.60 -1.61
C ASP A 580 -11.08 1.77 -2.58
N GLY A 581 -10.04 2.38 -3.13
CA GLY A 581 -10.13 3.51 -4.05
C GLY A 581 -9.97 4.90 -3.41
N ARG A 582 -9.88 5.00 -2.08
CA ARG A 582 -9.63 6.28 -1.39
C ARG A 582 -8.34 6.97 -1.84
N HIS A 583 -7.40 6.22 -2.40
CA HIS A 583 -6.11 6.70 -2.92
C HIS A 583 -6.09 6.87 -4.45
N ALA A 584 -7.24 6.83 -5.13
CA ALA A 584 -7.32 6.95 -6.59
C ALA A 584 -6.70 8.24 -7.16
N TYR A 585 -6.57 9.28 -6.35
CA TYR A 585 -5.89 10.55 -6.68
C TYR A 585 -4.36 10.45 -6.76
N ASN A 586 -3.75 9.35 -6.27
CA ASN A 586 -2.30 9.25 -6.08
C ASN A 586 -1.61 8.65 -7.31
N PRO A 587 -0.75 9.42 -8.02
CA PRO A 587 -0.12 8.93 -9.25
C PRO A 587 0.90 7.82 -9.00
N TRP A 588 1.61 7.82 -7.86
CA TRP A 588 2.55 6.74 -7.54
C TRP A 588 1.83 5.40 -7.39
N LEU A 589 0.63 5.39 -6.80
CA LEU A 589 -0.15 4.17 -6.63
C LEU A 589 -0.83 3.71 -7.93
N GLN A 590 -1.26 4.66 -8.78
CA GLN A 590 -1.79 4.32 -10.10
C GLN A 590 -0.72 3.69 -11.01
N GLU A 591 0.51 4.17 -10.95
CA GLU A 591 1.63 3.65 -11.73
C GLU A 591 2.34 2.46 -11.07
N LEU A 592 2.03 2.16 -9.80
CA LEU A 592 2.61 1.01 -9.11
C LEU A 592 2.17 -0.30 -9.80
N PRO A 593 3.11 -1.09 -10.33
CA PRO A 593 2.76 -2.37 -10.92
C PRO A 593 2.13 -3.29 -9.89
N ASP A 594 1.00 -3.89 -10.23
CA ASP A 594 0.40 -4.93 -9.41
C ASP A 594 1.43 -6.04 -9.13
N PRO A 595 1.56 -6.52 -7.90
CA PRO A 595 2.58 -7.50 -7.56
C PRO A 595 2.53 -8.79 -8.37
N ILE A 596 1.35 -9.22 -8.82
CA ILE A 596 1.16 -10.46 -9.57
C ILE A 596 1.07 -10.20 -11.07
N SER A 597 0.11 -9.39 -11.54
CA SER A 597 -0.13 -9.16 -12.97
C SER A 597 0.88 -8.24 -13.63
N LYS A 598 1.53 -7.35 -12.84
CA LYS A 598 2.40 -6.26 -13.32
C LYS A 598 1.68 -5.18 -14.13
N VAL A 599 0.36 -5.16 -14.10
CA VAL A 599 -0.46 -4.14 -14.75
C VAL A 599 -0.54 -2.88 -13.89
N THR A 600 -0.43 -1.73 -14.53
CA THR A 600 -0.57 -0.37 -13.95
C THR A 600 -1.77 0.33 -14.56
N TRP A 601 -2.27 1.39 -13.94
CA TRP A 601 -3.24 2.32 -14.52
C TRP A 601 -4.58 1.73 -14.98
N ASP A 602 -4.90 0.50 -14.65
CA ASP A 602 -6.17 -0.15 -15.00
C ASP A 602 -6.53 -1.26 -14.00
N ASN A 603 -7.82 -1.57 -13.95
CA ASN A 603 -8.29 -2.89 -13.58
C ASN A 603 -8.72 -3.66 -14.84
N TYR A 604 -8.92 -4.96 -14.66
CA TYR A 604 -9.09 -5.90 -15.76
C TYR A 604 -9.92 -7.09 -15.30
N ALA A 605 -10.53 -7.80 -16.25
CA ALA A 605 -11.13 -9.10 -16.02
C ALA A 605 -10.01 -10.17 -16.04
N CYS A 606 -9.65 -10.69 -14.88
CA CYS A 606 -8.60 -11.68 -14.73
C CYS A 606 -9.18 -13.07 -14.93
N LEU A 607 -8.63 -13.85 -15.86
CA LEU A 607 -9.07 -15.20 -16.24
C LEU A 607 -7.90 -16.17 -16.21
N SER A 608 -8.18 -17.44 -15.97
CA SER A 608 -7.18 -18.49 -16.19
C SER A 608 -6.90 -18.70 -17.70
N PRO A 609 -5.73 -19.27 -18.07
CA PRO A 609 -5.45 -19.63 -19.45
C PRO A 609 -6.51 -20.55 -20.05
N SER A 610 -6.99 -21.54 -19.31
CA SER A 610 -8.03 -22.48 -19.75
C SER A 610 -9.36 -21.78 -20.02
N SER A 611 -9.77 -20.87 -19.13
CA SER A 611 -11.02 -20.12 -19.29
C SER A 611 -10.95 -19.15 -20.45
N ALA A 612 -9.82 -18.44 -20.60
CA ALA A 612 -9.60 -17.54 -21.73
C ALA A 612 -9.69 -18.30 -23.08
N ALA A 613 -9.04 -19.47 -23.17
CA ALA A 613 -9.10 -20.31 -24.35
C ALA A 613 -10.52 -20.82 -24.63
N ARG A 614 -11.23 -21.33 -23.60
CA ARG A 614 -12.60 -21.81 -23.71
C ARG A 614 -13.58 -20.74 -24.20
N MET A 615 -13.38 -19.50 -23.77
CA MET A 615 -14.22 -18.34 -24.10
C MET A 615 -13.75 -17.61 -25.38
N GLY A 616 -12.66 -18.03 -26.01
CA GLY A 616 -12.13 -17.43 -27.24
C GLY A 616 -11.65 -15.98 -27.04
N VAL A 617 -11.16 -15.65 -25.84
CA VAL A 617 -10.63 -14.32 -25.52
C VAL A 617 -9.12 -14.37 -25.28
N ALA A 618 -8.45 -13.27 -25.60
CA ALA A 618 -7.02 -13.09 -25.40
C ALA A 618 -6.75 -11.85 -24.55
N GLU A 619 -5.53 -11.72 -24.06
CA GLU A 619 -5.12 -10.52 -23.31
C GLU A 619 -5.38 -9.24 -24.09
N GLY A 620 -6.02 -8.28 -23.45
CA GLY A 620 -6.43 -6.99 -24.03
C GLY A 620 -7.76 -7.01 -24.79
N ASP A 621 -8.38 -8.17 -25.02
CA ASP A 621 -9.77 -8.18 -25.51
C ASP A 621 -10.69 -7.60 -24.44
N VAL A 622 -11.62 -6.73 -24.82
CA VAL A 622 -12.60 -6.16 -23.88
C VAL A 622 -13.79 -7.11 -23.77
N VAL A 623 -14.10 -7.46 -22.54
CA VAL A 623 -15.27 -8.27 -22.20
C VAL A 623 -16.26 -7.47 -21.38
N ARG A 624 -17.55 -7.73 -21.58
CA ARG A 624 -18.64 -7.22 -20.77
C ARG A 624 -19.01 -8.29 -19.75
N LEU A 625 -18.89 -7.93 -18.49
CA LEU A 625 -19.36 -8.72 -17.37
C LEU A 625 -20.75 -8.23 -16.97
N GLU A 626 -21.72 -9.11 -16.90
CA GLU A 626 -23.10 -8.77 -16.52
C GLU A 626 -23.49 -9.57 -15.28
N SER A 627 -24.07 -8.89 -14.32
CA SER A 627 -24.63 -9.49 -13.10
C SER A 627 -26.01 -8.94 -12.84
N SER A 628 -26.91 -9.82 -12.38
CA SER A 628 -28.22 -9.42 -11.89
C SER A 628 -28.18 -9.30 -10.37
N VAL A 629 -28.03 -8.07 -9.89
CA VAL A 629 -28.01 -7.74 -8.47
C VAL A 629 -29.33 -7.07 -8.11
N HIS A 630 -30.06 -7.62 -7.13
CA HIS A 630 -31.36 -7.11 -6.67
C HIS A 630 -32.41 -6.90 -7.79
N GLY A 631 -32.42 -7.82 -8.78
CA GLY A 631 -33.36 -7.75 -9.91
C GLY A 631 -33.02 -6.70 -10.98
N LYS A 632 -31.90 -6.00 -10.84
CA LYS A 632 -31.37 -5.07 -11.82
C LYS A 632 -30.12 -5.66 -12.48
N THR A 633 -30.11 -5.72 -13.81
CA THR A 633 -28.91 -6.11 -14.55
C THR A 633 -27.92 -4.96 -14.61
N THR A 634 -26.73 -5.19 -14.11
CA THR A 634 -25.61 -4.26 -14.14
C THR A 634 -24.49 -4.85 -14.99
N HIS A 635 -23.76 -4.04 -15.73
CA HIS A 635 -22.65 -4.49 -16.55
C HIS A 635 -21.41 -3.62 -16.36
N LEU A 636 -20.27 -4.22 -16.69
CA LEU A 636 -18.95 -3.56 -16.65
C LEU A 636 -18.09 -4.06 -17.81
N GLU A 637 -17.42 -3.16 -18.53
CA GLU A 637 -16.55 -3.50 -19.65
C GLU A 637 -15.08 -3.35 -19.26
N LEU A 638 -14.34 -4.47 -19.29
CA LEU A 638 -12.96 -4.55 -18.85
C LEU A 638 -12.06 -5.26 -19.88
N PRO A 639 -10.81 -4.84 -20.05
CA PRO A 639 -9.83 -5.63 -20.78
C PRO A 639 -9.49 -6.92 -20.04
N VAL A 640 -9.27 -7.99 -20.75
CA VAL A 640 -8.87 -9.29 -20.20
C VAL A 640 -7.38 -9.29 -19.86
N PHE A 641 -7.05 -9.85 -18.72
CA PHE A 641 -5.71 -10.29 -18.35
C PHE A 641 -5.71 -11.80 -18.10
N VAL A 642 -4.74 -12.52 -18.71
CA VAL A 642 -4.64 -13.98 -18.57
C VAL A 642 -3.63 -14.32 -17.47
N GLN A 643 -4.11 -14.96 -16.39
CA GLN A 643 -3.35 -15.22 -15.17
C GLN A 643 -3.13 -16.72 -14.97
N PRO A 644 -1.88 -17.22 -15.10
CA PRO A 644 -1.57 -18.59 -14.67
C PRO A 644 -1.90 -18.83 -13.19
N GLY A 645 -2.40 -20.02 -12.88
CA GLY A 645 -2.72 -20.42 -11.53
C GLY A 645 -4.04 -19.87 -10.97
N GLN A 646 -4.85 -19.17 -11.76
CA GLN A 646 -6.21 -18.80 -11.39
C GLN A 646 -7.17 -19.98 -11.62
N ASP A 647 -8.24 -20.03 -10.83
CA ASP A 647 -9.29 -21.04 -11.00
C ASP A 647 -10.06 -20.86 -12.31
N ASP A 648 -10.43 -21.98 -12.95
CA ASP A 648 -11.01 -21.99 -14.29
C ASP A 648 -12.49 -21.59 -14.34
N SER A 649 -13.18 -21.55 -13.20
CA SER A 649 -14.57 -21.08 -13.06
C SER A 649 -14.69 -19.66 -12.56
N THR A 650 -13.56 -18.95 -12.40
CA THR A 650 -13.48 -17.64 -11.74
C THR A 650 -13.04 -16.53 -12.68
N VAL A 651 -13.75 -15.40 -12.64
CA VAL A 651 -13.27 -14.10 -13.10
C VAL A 651 -12.99 -13.21 -11.90
N ALA A 652 -11.75 -12.70 -11.78
CA ALA A 652 -11.38 -11.81 -10.70
C ALA A 652 -11.22 -10.37 -11.21
N VAL A 653 -11.76 -9.39 -10.46
CA VAL A 653 -11.70 -7.96 -10.80
C VAL A 653 -11.23 -7.16 -9.60
N ALA A 654 -10.22 -6.33 -9.82
CA ALA A 654 -9.69 -5.46 -8.77
C ALA A 654 -10.63 -4.29 -8.48
N LEU A 655 -10.82 -4.00 -7.20
CA LEU A 655 -11.50 -2.83 -6.67
C LEU A 655 -10.59 -1.60 -6.67
N GLY A 656 -11.11 -0.41 -6.39
CA GLY A 656 -10.33 0.81 -6.18
C GLY A 656 -10.12 1.67 -7.43
N TYR A 657 -10.72 1.31 -8.56
CA TYR A 657 -10.65 2.03 -9.84
C TYR A 657 -11.97 2.70 -10.20
N GLY A 658 -11.96 3.53 -11.25
CA GLY A 658 -13.18 4.19 -11.76
C GLY A 658 -13.67 5.34 -10.89
N SER A 659 -12.85 5.86 -9.96
CA SER A 659 -13.21 7.01 -9.15
C SER A 659 -12.96 8.33 -9.87
N VAL A 660 -13.85 9.30 -9.64
CA VAL A 660 -13.72 10.70 -10.14
C VAL A 660 -12.44 11.38 -9.66
N LEU A 661 -11.85 10.91 -8.55
CA LEU A 661 -10.59 11.41 -8.04
C LEU A 661 -9.42 11.17 -9.00
N SER A 662 -9.53 10.20 -9.90
CA SER A 662 -8.52 9.87 -10.90
C SER A 662 -8.66 10.71 -12.19
N GLY A 663 -9.71 11.51 -12.35
CA GLY A 663 -9.94 12.37 -13.52
C GLY A 663 -8.80 13.38 -13.76
N ARG A 664 -8.07 13.75 -12.70
CA ARG A 664 -6.88 14.62 -12.78
C ARG A 664 -5.77 14.08 -13.70
N PHE A 665 -5.75 12.79 -13.98
CA PHE A 665 -4.72 12.16 -14.81
C PHE A 665 -5.04 12.19 -16.31
N ALA A 666 -6.08 12.91 -16.74
CA ALA A 666 -6.43 13.06 -18.14
C ALA A 666 -5.26 13.63 -18.97
N ASN A 667 -4.50 14.53 -18.36
CA ASN A 667 -3.38 15.22 -19.02
C ASN A 667 -2.00 14.79 -18.47
N LEU A 668 -1.94 13.67 -17.72
CA LEU A 668 -0.67 13.19 -17.20
C LEU A 668 0.15 12.55 -18.33
N GLY A 669 1.42 12.92 -18.38
CA GLY A 669 2.37 12.45 -19.36
C GLY A 669 2.57 13.45 -20.52
N PRO A 670 3.53 13.15 -21.41
CA PRO A 670 3.88 14.09 -22.49
C PRO A 670 2.74 14.28 -23.48
N GLN A 671 2.50 15.53 -23.84
CA GLN A 671 1.51 15.95 -24.85
C GLN A 671 2.17 15.94 -26.23
N TRP A 672 2.13 14.80 -26.89
CA TRP A 672 2.64 14.64 -28.26
C TRP A 672 1.60 13.91 -29.14
N ILE A 673 1.73 13.99 -30.48
CA ILE A 673 0.69 13.63 -31.45
C ILE A 673 0.06 12.25 -31.20
N ASP A 674 0.87 11.27 -30.82
CA ASP A 674 0.41 9.90 -30.57
C ASP A 674 0.15 9.57 -29.07
N ALA A 675 0.25 10.57 -28.21
CA ALA A 675 0.04 10.36 -26.78
C ALA A 675 -1.42 10.00 -26.49
N ARG A 676 -1.61 8.99 -25.66
CA ARG A 676 -2.92 8.56 -25.18
C ARG A 676 -3.09 8.90 -23.72
N PRO A 677 -4.25 9.44 -23.33
CA PRO A 677 -4.49 9.80 -21.93
C PRO A 677 -4.43 8.57 -21.02
N SER A 678 -4.08 8.80 -19.75
CA SER A 678 -4.09 7.76 -18.71
C SER A 678 -5.52 7.38 -18.28
N VAL A 679 -6.50 8.24 -18.56
CA VAL A 679 -7.92 7.98 -18.27
C VAL A 679 -8.62 7.27 -19.43
N GLY A 680 -9.67 6.52 -19.10
CA GLY A 680 -10.54 5.87 -20.07
C GLY A 680 -11.58 6.84 -20.70
N PRO A 681 -12.51 6.35 -21.52
CA PRO A 681 -13.58 7.15 -22.12
C PRO A 681 -14.47 7.86 -21.10
N GLY A 682 -14.64 7.29 -19.91
CA GLY A 682 -15.38 7.90 -18.81
C GLY A 682 -14.64 9.03 -18.08
N GLY A 683 -13.44 9.43 -18.53
CA GLY A 683 -12.65 10.48 -17.91
C GLY A 683 -11.99 10.08 -16.59
N VAL A 684 -11.96 8.80 -16.25
CA VAL A 684 -11.37 8.22 -15.02
C VAL A 684 -10.44 7.07 -15.36
N VAL A 685 -9.60 6.69 -14.41
CA VAL A 685 -8.67 5.54 -14.56
C VAL A 685 -9.40 4.25 -14.19
N GLY A 686 -9.49 3.31 -15.14
CA GLY A 686 -10.19 2.04 -14.94
C GLY A 686 -11.69 2.20 -14.73
N GLU A 687 -12.33 1.15 -14.20
CA GLU A 687 -13.78 1.07 -14.02
C GLU A 687 -14.13 0.71 -12.56
N ASN A 688 -15.25 1.24 -12.04
CA ASN A 688 -15.70 0.93 -10.68
C ASN A 688 -16.35 -0.45 -10.63
N ALA A 689 -15.62 -1.45 -10.14
CA ALA A 689 -16.10 -2.83 -10.02
C ALA A 689 -17.14 -3.04 -8.90
N ALA A 690 -17.29 -2.07 -7.98
CA ALA A 690 -18.28 -2.15 -6.91
C ALA A 690 -19.73 -2.18 -7.42
N VAL A 691 -19.99 -1.76 -8.67
CA VAL A 691 -21.31 -1.86 -9.33
C VAL A 691 -21.78 -3.29 -9.47
N LEU A 692 -20.86 -4.27 -9.51
CA LEU A 692 -21.18 -5.70 -9.61
C LEU A 692 -21.29 -6.38 -8.23
N ARG A 693 -21.08 -5.65 -7.13
CA ARG A 693 -21.12 -6.21 -5.79
C ARG A 693 -22.53 -6.50 -5.36
N ALA A 694 -22.87 -7.79 -5.16
CA ALA A 694 -24.11 -8.19 -4.54
C ALA A 694 -24.07 -7.83 -3.05
N ARG A 695 -25.10 -7.15 -2.56
CA ARG A 695 -25.41 -7.05 -1.13
C ARG A 695 -26.68 -7.85 -0.86
N GLY A 696 -26.58 -8.85 0.01
CA GLY A 696 -27.73 -9.65 0.43
C GLY A 696 -28.15 -9.27 1.82
N GLY A 697 -29.40 -8.89 2.01
CA GLY A 697 -30.03 -8.83 3.32
C GLY A 697 -29.93 -10.21 3.98
N ASN A 698 -29.48 -10.22 5.24
CA ASN A 698 -29.19 -11.39 6.07
C ASN A 698 -27.97 -12.21 5.59
N SER A 699 -26.88 -12.06 6.29
CA SER A 699 -25.60 -12.74 6.23
C SER A 699 -25.65 -14.27 6.37
N THR A 700 -26.67 -14.93 5.85
CA THR A 700 -26.91 -16.37 5.96
C THR A 700 -26.51 -17.15 4.71
N GLY A 701 -25.71 -16.58 3.83
CA GLY A 701 -25.24 -17.33 2.68
C GLY A 701 -24.36 -16.50 1.76
N GLY A 702 -23.06 -16.60 1.93
CA GLY A 702 -22.06 -16.17 0.94
C GLY A 702 -22.29 -16.88 -0.39
N ARG A 703 -23.28 -16.41 -1.15
CA ARG A 703 -23.45 -16.86 -2.53
C ARG A 703 -22.40 -16.16 -3.34
N ALA A 704 -21.52 -16.94 -3.98
CA ALA A 704 -20.67 -16.42 -5.03
C ALA A 704 -21.53 -15.57 -5.98
N THR A 705 -21.12 -14.35 -6.28
CA THR A 705 -21.78 -13.57 -7.32
C THR A 705 -21.40 -14.18 -8.66
N PHE A 706 -22.37 -14.64 -9.42
CA PHE A 706 -22.14 -15.18 -10.74
C PHE A 706 -22.36 -14.11 -11.80
N VAL A 707 -21.54 -14.14 -12.84
CA VAL A 707 -21.61 -13.22 -13.96
C VAL A 707 -21.66 -13.95 -15.29
N THR A 708 -22.35 -13.36 -16.26
CA THR A 708 -22.19 -13.72 -17.65
C THR A 708 -21.09 -12.85 -18.27
N MET A 709 -20.31 -13.43 -19.19
CA MET A 709 -19.23 -12.73 -19.85
C MET A 709 -19.41 -12.79 -21.37
N VAL A 710 -19.38 -11.63 -22.02
CA VAL A 710 -19.53 -11.48 -23.46
C VAL A 710 -18.36 -10.70 -24.03
N LYS A 711 -17.73 -11.22 -25.10
CA LYS A 711 -16.68 -10.50 -25.85
C LYS A 711 -17.30 -9.36 -26.63
N THR A 712 -16.78 -8.13 -26.48
CA THR A 712 -17.32 -6.93 -27.17
C THR A 712 -16.75 -6.71 -28.58
N GLY A 713 -15.66 -7.39 -28.95
CA GLY A 713 -14.93 -7.16 -30.19
C GLY A 713 -13.93 -5.99 -30.14
N VAL A 714 -13.94 -5.23 -29.06
CA VAL A 714 -12.99 -4.11 -28.83
C VAL A 714 -11.72 -4.65 -28.21
N ARG A 715 -10.57 -4.04 -28.51
CA ARG A 715 -9.29 -4.31 -27.81
C ARG A 715 -8.79 -3.09 -27.10
N ARG A 716 -8.32 -3.28 -25.87
CA ARG A 716 -7.71 -2.26 -25.01
C ARG A 716 -6.41 -2.82 -24.43
N GLU A 717 -5.26 -2.28 -24.88
CA GLU A 717 -3.96 -2.73 -24.39
C GLU A 717 -3.72 -2.31 -22.94
N LEU A 718 -3.32 -3.26 -22.11
CA LEU A 718 -2.93 -3.02 -20.72
C LEU A 718 -1.51 -2.46 -20.64
N ALA A 719 -1.30 -1.54 -19.71
CA ALA A 719 0.04 -1.01 -19.38
C ALA A 719 0.73 -1.95 -18.39
N CYS A 720 1.51 -2.88 -18.91
CA CYS A 720 2.16 -3.93 -18.13
C CYS A 720 3.68 -3.75 -18.15
N THR A 721 4.32 -3.78 -16.98
CA THR A 721 5.77 -3.61 -16.84
C THR A 721 6.56 -4.92 -17.06
N GLN A 722 5.91 -6.06 -16.99
CA GLN A 722 6.51 -7.36 -17.27
C GLN A 722 5.54 -8.25 -18.06
N ARG A 723 5.83 -8.49 -19.34
CA ARG A 723 4.97 -9.28 -20.24
C ARG A 723 5.34 -10.77 -20.28
N HIS A 724 6.55 -11.14 -19.91
CA HIS A 724 6.98 -12.54 -19.84
C HIS A 724 6.57 -13.17 -18.50
N HIS A 725 6.30 -14.47 -18.53
CA HIS A 725 5.81 -15.22 -17.35
C HIS A 725 6.87 -16.19 -16.80
N SER A 726 7.78 -16.66 -17.61
CA SER A 726 8.87 -17.54 -17.21
C SER A 726 10.18 -17.10 -17.86
N VAL A 727 11.28 -17.58 -17.32
CA VAL A 727 12.62 -17.47 -17.92
C VAL A 727 13.07 -18.80 -18.51
N GLU A 728 12.13 -19.71 -18.77
CA GLU A 728 12.44 -20.99 -19.43
C GLU A 728 12.93 -20.76 -20.85
N VAL A 729 14.03 -21.42 -21.14
CA VAL A 729 14.55 -21.40 -22.52
C VAL A 729 13.63 -22.23 -23.39
N PRO A 730 13.16 -21.70 -24.52
CA PRO A 730 12.36 -22.50 -25.44
C PRO A 730 13.05 -23.82 -25.79
N ARG A 731 12.32 -24.93 -25.81
CA ARG A 731 12.83 -26.28 -26.01
C ARG A 731 13.79 -26.42 -27.23
N ARG A 732 13.55 -25.61 -28.28
CA ARG A 732 14.41 -25.55 -29.47
C ARG A 732 15.84 -25.05 -29.19
N PHE A 733 16.06 -24.37 -28.07
CA PHE A 733 17.37 -23.86 -27.62
C PHE A 733 17.86 -24.56 -26.35
N ALA A 734 17.10 -25.50 -25.79
CA ALA A 734 17.44 -26.17 -24.54
C ALA A 734 18.81 -26.86 -24.57
N SER A 735 19.18 -27.41 -25.70
CA SER A 735 20.50 -28.05 -25.88
C SER A 735 21.67 -27.05 -25.82
N LEU A 736 21.43 -25.78 -26.13
CA LEU A 736 22.44 -24.71 -26.04
C LEU A 736 22.56 -24.08 -24.66
N VAL A 737 21.60 -24.33 -23.78
CA VAL A 737 21.44 -23.58 -22.52
C VAL A 737 21.26 -24.49 -21.30
N SER A 738 21.31 -25.82 -21.52
CA SER A 738 21.13 -26.85 -20.49
C SER A 738 22.10 -26.77 -19.30
N ALA A 739 23.17 -25.97 -19.42
CA ALA A 739 24.15 -25.76 -18.36
C ALA A 739 23.99 -24.44 -17.56
N ARG A 740 22.97 -23.61 -17.88
CA ARG A 740 22.80 -22.33 -17.18
C ARG A 740 22.01 -22.49 -15.90
N PRO A 741 22.51 -21.93 -14.78
CA PRO A 741 21.72 -21.86 -13.55
C PRO A 741 20.42 -21.04 -13.78
N PRO A 742 19.30 -21.42 -13.13
CA PRO A 742 18.08 -20.64 -13.19
C PRO A 742 18.28 -19.26 -12.56
N VAL A 743 17.55 -18.26 -13.07
CA VAL A 743 17.58 -16.88 -12.55
C VAL A 743 17.10 -16.82 -11.09
N VAL A 744 16.16 -17.69 -10.75
CA VAL A 744 15.69 -17.89 -9.37
C VAL A 744 16.09 -19.28 -8.93
N ARG A 745 16.75 -19.36 -7.77
CA ARG A 745 17.18 -20.65 -7.19
C ARG A 745 16.25 -20.98 -6.03
N GLU A 746 15.73 -22.20 -6.04
CA GLU A 746 14.84 -22.73 -4.99
C GLU A 746 15.36 -24.05 -4.46
N THR A 747 15.04 -24.32 -3.17
CA THR A 747 15.30 -25.62 -2.52
C THR A 747 14.19 -25.92 -1.51
N THR A 748 14.11 -27.17 -1.06
CA THR A 748 13.21 -27.56 0.02
C THR A 748 13.87 -27.43 1.39
N LEU A 749 13.09 -27.30 2.45
CA LEU A 749 13.61 -27.27 3.82
C LEU A 749 14.33 -28.59 4.16
N GLU A 750 13.83 -29.72 3.68
CA GLU A 750 14.43 -31.03 3.88
C GLU A 750 15.83 -31.10 3.25
N ALA A 751 15.96 -30.72 1.98
CA ALA A 751 17.25 -30.68 1.30
C ALA A 751 18.21 -29.68 1.97
N PHE A 752 17.71 -28.51 2.32
CA PHE A 752 18.46 -27.46 3.00
C PHE A 752 19.08 -27.91 4.34
N THR A 753 18.34 -28.72 5.08
CA THR A 753 18.80 -29.23 6.40
C THR A 753 19.70 -30.44 6.29
N ARG A 754 19.48 -31.28 5.27
CA ARG A 754 20.26 -32.52 5.06
C ARG A 754 21.66 -32.26 4.52
N ASP A 755 21.79 -31.32 3.59
CA ASP A 755 23.04 -31.10 2.86
C ASP A 755 23.37 -29.62 2.68
N ALA A 756 24.55 -29.21 3.09
CA ALA A 756 25.03 -27.84 2.91
C ALA A 756 25.15 -27.46 1.43
N SER A 757 25.39 -28.40 0.51
CA SER A 757 25.45 -28.13 -0.94
C SER A 757 24.08 -27.82 -1.52
N ALA A 758 23.00 -28.35 -0.95
CA ALA A 758 21.62 -28.05 -1.37
C ALA A 758 21.15 -26.64 -0.98
N ARG A 759 21.93 -25.91 -0.18
CA ARG A 759 21.64 -24.48 0.12
C ARG A 759 21.77 -23.58 -1.10
N ASN A 760 22.70 -23.93 -1.98
CA ASN A 760 22.81 -23.36 -3.32
C ASN A 760 23.12 -24.51 -4.30
N PRO A 761 22.08 -25.11 -4.91
CA PRO A 761 22.27 -26.31 -5.74
C PRO A 761 23.07 -26.06 -7.03
N TYR A 762 23.40 -24.82 -7.30
CA TYR A 762 24.21 -24.41 -8.45
C TYR A 762 25.46 -23.68 -7.94
N PRO A 763 26.60 -24.31 -7.82
CA PRO A 763 27.85 -23.68 -7.35
C PRO A 763 28.22 -22.51 -8.24
N GLU A 764 28.78 -21.45 -7.65
CA GLU A 764 29.29 -20.32 -8.44
C GLU A 764 30.38 -20.80 -9.39
N ALA A 765 30.29 -20.39 -10.63
CA ALA A 765 31.36 -20.57 -11.59
C ALA A 765 32.57 -19.74 -11.14
N GLU A 766 33.76 -20.35 -11.16
CA GLU A 766 34.98 -19.59 -10.92
C GLU A 766 35.11 -18.49 -11.97
N PRO A 767 35.24 -17.22 -11.56
CA PRO A 767 35.28 -16.13 -12.50
C PRO A 767 36.59 -16.15 -13.27
N GLN A 768 36.51 -16.50 -14.54
CA GLN A 768 37.63 -16.37 -15.49
C GLN A 768 37.65 -14.95 -16.07
N GLY A 769 38.54 -14.09 -15.61
CA GLY A 769 38.70 -12.73 -16.11
C GLY A 769 39.92 -12.61 -17.01
N LEU A 770 39.77 -11.95 -18.17
CA LEU A 770 40.90 -11.56 -19.04
C LEU A 770 41.59 -10.29 -18.50
N TRP A 771 40.96 -9.59 -17.55
CA TRP A 771 41.47 -8.34 -16.99
C TRP A 771 41.75 -8.50 -15.51
N GLN A 772 42.69 -7.70 -15.02
CA GLN A 772 42.89 -7.52 -13.57
C GLN A 772 41.76 -6.70 -12.98
N ALA A 773 41.54 -6.83 -11.66
CA ALA A 773 40.54 -6.04 -10.97
C ALA A 773 40.96 -4.56 -10.94
N ASP A 774 40.24 -3.71 -11.69
CA ASP A 774 40.56 -2.29 -11.86
C ASP A 774 40.06 -1.42 -10.67
N HIS A 775 39.23 -1.97 -9.77
CA HIS A 775 38.61 -1.24 -8.66
C HIS A 775 38.91 -1.95 -7.32
N PRO A 776 40.03 -1.63 -6.65
CA PRO A 776 40.47 -2.34 -5.45
C PRO A 776 39.60 -2.11 -4.21
N CYS A 777 38.66 -1.15 -4.20
CA CYS A 777 37.75 -0.82 -3.09
C CYS A 777 38.46 -0.82 -1.75
N THR A 778 39.47 0.06 -1.58
CA THR A 778 40.25 0.19 -0.35
C THR A 778 39.49 1.05 0.67
N GLY A 779 38.75 0.54 1.52
CA GLY A 779 37.88 1.26 2.46
C GLY A 779 36.56 0.54 2.53
N HIS A 780 35.46 1.23 2.37
CA HIS A 780 34.15 0.60 2.27
C HIS A 780 33.95 -0.06 0.90
N ARG A 781 33.20 -1.15 0.89
CA ARG A 781 32.69 -1.79 -0.32
C ARG A 781 31.22 -2.10 -0.12
N TRP A 782 30.36 -1.28 -0.70
CA TRP A 782 28.93 -1.36 -0.47
C TRP A 782 28.30 -2.49 -1.25
N GLY A 783 27.50 -3.31 -0.56
CA GLY A 783 26.75 -4.40 -1.15
C GLY A 783 25.38 -4.60 -0.54
N MET A 784 24.59 -5.45 -1.18
CA MET A 784 23.23 -5.75 -0.76
C MET A 784 22.95 -7.24 -0.88
N VAL A 785 22.26 -7.78 0.12
CA VAL A 785 21.72 -9.14 0.10
C VAL A 785 20.20 -9.06 0.08
N ILE A 786 19.57 -9.86 -0.78
CA ILE A 786 18.11 -9.96 -0.89
C ILE A 786 17.68 -11.40 -0.65
N ASP A 787 16.99 -11.65 0.47
CA ASP A 787 16.49 -12.98 0.81
C ASP A 787 15.13 -13.24 0.12
N LEU A 788 15.14 -14.16 -0.86
CA LEU A 788 13.93 -14.53 -1.57
C LEU A 788 12.96 -15.35 -0.71
N SER A 789 13.43 -15.98 0.37
CA SER A 789 12.57 -16.66 1.34
C SER A 789 11.78 -15.66 2.20
N ALA A 790 12.33 -14.47 2.43
CA ALA A 790 11.70 -13.43 3.22
C ALA A 790 10.87 -12.45 2.37
N CYS A 791 11.20 -12.26 1.07
CA CYS A 791 10.52 -11.32 0.20
C CYS A 791 9.08 -11.73 -0.08
N THR A 792 8.09 -10.94 0.34
CA THR A 792 6.66 -11.16 0.06
C THR A 792 6.17 -10.58 -1.26
N GLY A 793 6.96 -9.74 -1.93
CA GLY A 793 6.54 -9.09 -3.17
C GLY A 793 5.59 -7.88 -2.98
N CYS A 794 5.45 -7.34 -1.78
CA CYS A 794 4.46 -6.32 -1.41
C CYS A 794 4.68 -4.93 -2.06
N SER A 795 5.76 -4.72 -2.81
CA SER A 795 6.11 -3.48 -3.52
C SER A 795 6.37 -2.23 -2.63
N ALA A 796 6.45 -2.37 -1.31
CA ALA A 796 6.79 -1.26 -0.40
C ALA A 796 8.13 -0.61 -0.77
N CYS A 797 9.14 -1.42 -1.08
CA CYS A 797 10.47 -1.00 -1.49
C CYS A 797 10.48 -0.20 -2.81
N VAL A 798 9.56 -0.48 -3.73
CA VAL A 798 9.43 0.24 -5.01
C VAL A 798 9.00 1.67 -4.77
N VAL A 799 7.92 1.87 -4.01
CA VAL A 799 7.40 3.21 -3.68
C VAL A 799 8.35 3.97 -2.75
N ALA A 800 8.96 3.29 -1.78
CA ALA A 800 9.96 3.90 -0.91
C ALA A 800 11.16 4.44 -1.71
N CYS A 801 11.64 3.69 -2.71
CA CYS A 801 12.68 4.12 -3.63
C CYS A 801 12.23 5.33 -4.47
N GLN A 802 10.99 5.31 -4.95
CA GLN A 802 10.40 6.40 -5.72
C GLN A 802 10.35 7.70 -4.92
N ALA A 803 9.85 7.63 -3.69
CA ALA A 803 9.75 8.77 -2.77
C ALA A 803 11.13 9.32 -2.38
N GLU A 804 12.08 8.45 -2.06
CA GLU A 804 13.42 8.85 -1.62
C GLU A 804 14.22 9.53 -2.73
N ASN A 805 14.13 8.98 -3.96
CA ASN A 805 15.03 9.33 -5.05
C ASN A 805 14.37 10.24 -6.11
N ASN A 806 13.28 10.91 -5.79
CA ASN A 806 12.58 11.84 -6.70
C ASN A 806 12.28 11.21 -8.07
N ILE A 807 11.84 9.95 -8.08
CA ILE A 807 11.51 9.25 -9.32
C ILE A 807 10.12 9.69 -9.78
N PRO A 808 10.00 10.30 -10.97
CA PRO A 808 8.72 10.82 -11.44
C PRO A 808 7.78 9.72 -11.90
N THR A 809 6.49 10.05 -11.98
CA THR A 809 5.46 9.29 -12.67
C THR A 809 5.44 9.66 -14.14
N VAL A 810 5.32 8.69 -15.03
CA VAL A 810 5.41 8.89 -16.47
C VAL A 810 4.05 8.83 -17.21
N GLY A 811 3.04 8.23 -16.58
CA GLY A 811 1.72 8.03 -17.15
C GLY A 811 1.57 6.70 -17.92
N LYS A 812 0.30 6.31 -18.13
CA LYS A 812 -0.07 5.02 -18.69
C LYS A 812 0.55 4.73 -20.06
N ASP A 813 0.57 5.74 -20.97
CA ASP A 813 1.06 5.56 -22.33
C ASP A 813 2.57 5.32 -22.36
N GLU A 814 3.35 5.98 -21.52
CA GLU A 814 4.78 5.75 -21.40
C GLU A 814 5.10 4.38 -20.81
N VAL A 815 4.31 3.91 -19.85
CA VAL A 815 4.44 2.52 -19.33
C VAL A 815 4.15 1.50 -20.44
N ARG A 816 3.13 1.71 -21.27
CA ARG A 816 2.85 0.85 -22.44
C ARG A 816 4.01 0.80 -23.41
N ARG A 817 4.76 1.89 -23.52
CA ARG A 817 5.98 2.02 -24.34
C ARG A 817 7.24 1.47 -23.65
N GLN A 818 7.11 0.83 -22.47
CA GLN A 818 8.20 0.31 -21.63
C GLN A 818 9.19 1.42 -21.21
N ARG A 819 8.64 2.58 -20.85
CA ARG A 819 9.40 3.78 -20.45
C ARG A 819 9.15 4.15 -18.98
N GLU A 820 8.64 3.22 -18.18
CA GLU A 820 8.53 3.40 -16.74
C GLU A 820 9.88 3.74 -16.10
N LEU A 821 9.87 4.55 -15.04
CA LEU A 821 11.11 5.06 -14.42
C LEU A 821 11.46 4.42 -13.08
N HIS A 822 10.74 3.43 -12.60
CA HIS A 822 11.07 2.75 -11.36
C HIS A 822 12.51 2.22 -11.38
N TRP A 823 13.35 2.65 -10.41
CA TRP A 823 14.72 2.17 -10.30
C TRP A 823 14.80 0.75 -9.76
N MET A 824 13.83 0.36 -8.97
CA MET A 824 13.62 -1.00 -8.50
C MET A 824 12.31 -1.52 -9.08
N ARG A 825 12.34 -2.69 -9.68
CA ARG A 825 11.15 -3.45 -10.08
C ARG A 825 11.10 -4.77 -9.34
N LEU A 826 9.93 -5.32 -9.19
CA LEU A 826 9.73 -6.68 -8.70
C LEU A 826 9.39 -7.55 -9.92
N ASP A 827 10.34 -8.36 -10.37
CA ASP A 827 10.07 -9.35 -11.41
C ASP A 827 9.39 -10.56 -10.77
N ARG A 828 8.43 -11.17 -11.47
CA ARG A 828 7.76 -12.38 -11.02
C ARG A 828 7.93 -13.48 -12.06
N TYR A 829 8.14 -14.68 -11.57
CA TYR A 829 8.32 -15.86 -12.40
C TYR A 829 7.36 -16.94 -11.95
N TYR A 830 6.71 -17.58 -12.93
CA TYR A 830 5.86 -18.74 -12.68
C TYR A 830 6.63 -20.01 -12.97
N SER A 831 6.38 -21.03 -12.16
CA SER A 831 6.79 -22.42 -12.44
C SER A 831 5.57 -23.31 -12.31
N ASP A 832 5.42 -24.26 -13.21
CA ASP A 832 4.38 -25.29 -13.16
C ASP A 832 4.99 -26.57 -12.56
N ARG A 833 4.32 -27.09 -11.54
CA ARG A 833 4.62 -28.38 -10.94
C ARG A 833 3.35 -29.18 -10.82
N ASP A 834 3.21 -30.22 -11.59
CA ASP A 834 2.06 -31.15 -11.55
C ASP A 834 0.69 -30.47 -11.63
N GLY A 835 0.61 -29.34 -12.37
CA GLY A 835 -0.58 -28.53 -12.51
C GLY A 835 -0.81 -27.50 -11.37
N GLU A 836 0.07 -27.45 -10.37
CA GLU A 836 0.14 -26.36 -9.39
C GLU A 836 1.09 -25.27 -9.88
N VAL A 837 0.65 -24.04 -9.89
CA VAL A 837 1.46 -22.90 -10.33
C VAL A 837 2.07 -22.21 -9.11
N ASP A 838 3.39 -22.27 -9.05
CA ASP A 838 4.18 -21.52 -8.07
C ASP A 838 4.58 -20.14 -8.62
N VAL A 839 4.82 -19.19 -7.71
CA VAL A 839 5.28 -17.85 -8.05
C VAL A 839 6.46 -17.46 -7.17
N VAL A 840 7.47 -16.86 -7.80
CA VAL A 840 8.57 -16.22 -7.07
C VAL A 840 8.65 -14.76 -7.46
N GLN A 841 8.80 -13.91 -6.46
CA GLN A 841 9.03 -12.48 -6.61
C GLN A 841 10.53 -12.19 -6.43
N GLN A 842 11.13 -11.52 -7.41
CA GLN A 842 12.55 -11.17 -7.38
C GLN A 842 12.71 -9.65 -7.52
N PRO A 843 13.09 -8.93 -6.45
CA PRO A 843 13.46 -7.53 -6.56
C PRO A 843 14.67 -7.33 -7.47
N MET A 844 14.56 -6.49 -8.49
CA MET A 844 15.60 -6.25 -9.47
C MET A 844 15.91 -4.75 -9.54
N LEU A 845 17.18 -4.42 -9.26
CA LEU A 845 17.72 -3.05 -9.23
C LEU A 845 19.11 -3.03 -9.89
N CYS A 846 19.76 -1.86 -9.96
CA CYS A 846 21.14 -1.82 -10.42
C CYS A 846 22.00 -2.72 -9.53
N GLN A 847 22.72 -3.64 -10.16
CA GLN A 847 23.50 -4.67 -9.46
C GLN A 847 24.87 -4.17 -9.01
N GLN A 848 25.20 -2.90 -9.28
CA GLN A 848 26.49 -2.29 -8.93
C GLN A 848 27.67 -3.19 -9.32
N CYS A 849 27.67 -3.61 -10.60
CA CYS A 849 28.63 -4.57 -11.15
C CYS A 849 30.05 -4.02 -11.09
N GLU A 850 31.02 -4.81 -10.65
CA GLU A 850 32.46 -4.45 -10.69
C GLU A 850 32.95 -4.34 -12.15
N ASN A 851 32.62 -5.34 -12.96
CA ASN A 851 32.90 -5.31 -14.39
C ASN A 851 31.69 -4.75 -15.13
N ALA A 852 31.45 -3.45 -14.98
CA ALA A 852 30.21 -2.82 -15.40
C ALA A 852 30.13 -2.60 -16.91
N PRO A 853 29.32 -3.39 -17.66
CA PRO A 853 29.23 -3.24 -19.10
C PRO A 853 28.59 -1.92 -19.55
N CYS A 854 27.96 -1.20 -18.64
CA CYS A 854 27.41 0.14 -18.89
C CYS A 854 28.48 1.25 -18.86
N GLU A 855 29.63 1.02 -18.27
CA GLU A 855 30.74 1.99 -18.22
C GLU A 855 31.53 1.97 -19.51
N THR A 856 31.88 0.78 -19.98
CA THR A 856 32.69 0.58 -21.18
C THR A 856 32.07 1.17 -22.44
N VAL A 857 30.74 1.31 -22.49
CA VAL A 857 30.01 1.83 -23.66
C VAL A 857 29.58 3.29 -23.51
N CYS A 858 29.93 3.95 -22.40
CA CYS A 858 29.55 5.35 -22.19
C CYS A 858 30.56 6.29 -22.87
N PRO A 859 30.19 7.02 -23.95
CA PRO A 859 31.15 7.82 -24.73
C PRO A 859 31.66 9.05 -23.96
N VAL A 860 31.01 9.41 -22.84
CA VAL A 860 31.28 10.62 -22.08
C VAL A 860 31.64 10.33 -20.62
N LEU A 861 31.91 9.09 -20.28
CA LEU A 861 32.22 8.64 -18.90
C LEU A 861 31.20 9.15 -17.86
N ALA A 862 29.93 9.15 -18.23
CA ALA A 862 28.85 9.48 -17.29
C ALA A 862 28.49 8.31 -16.36
N SER A 863 28.84 7.07 -16.77
CA SER A 863 28.78 5.89 -15.89
C SER A 863 30.18 5.55 -15.43
N VAL A 864 30.45 5.61 -14.14
CA VAL A 864 31.78 5.44 -13.54
C VAL A 864 31.69 4.78 -12.17
N HIS A 865 32.75 4.10 -11.74
CA HIS A 865 32.87 3.58 -10.37
C HIS A 865 33.38 4.63 -9.39
N SER A 866 32.89 4.56 -8.15
CA SER A 866 33.50 5.20 -7.00
C SER A 866 34.59 4.31 -6.39
N ALA A 867 35.45 4.88 -5.54
CA ALA A 867 36.43 4.11 -4.78
C ALA A 867 35.81 3.08 -3.80
N GLU A 868 34.51 3.17 -3.54
CA GLU A 868 33.75 2.31 -2.63
C GLU A 868 32.87 1.27 -3.37
N GLY A 869 33.11 1.05 -4.66
CA GLY A 869 32.44 0.06 -5.48
C GLY A 869 31.06 0.47 -6.02
N LEU A 870 30.67 1.74 -5.87
CA LEU A 870 29.40 2.22 -6.42
C LEU A 870 29.54 2.53 -7.92
N ASN A 871 28.70 1.92 -8.74
CA ASN A 871 28.53 2.34 -10.13
C ASN A 871 27.69 3.61 -10.15
N MET A 872 28.27 4.75 -10.39
CA MET A 872 27.62 6.07 -10.37
C MET A 872 27.10 6.46 -11.74
N GLN A 873 26.11 7.34 -11.74
CA GLN A 873 25.62 8.04 -12.94
C GLN A 873 25.83 9.54 -12.75
N VAL A 874 26.80 10.12 -13.47
CA VAL A 874 27.07 11.56 -13.44
C VAL A 874 26.12 12.26 -14.40
N TYR A 875 25.04 12.80 -13.88
CA TYR A 875 23.93 13.34 -14.70
C TYR A 875 24.37 14.45 -15.65
N ASN A 876 25.23 15.36 -15.19
CA ASN A 876 25.72 16.49 -15.99
C ASN A 876 26.60 16.09 -17.19
N ARG A 877 27.20 14.89 -17.16
CA ARG A 877 27.96 14.34 -18.27
C ARG A 877 27.10 13.56 -19.25
N CYS A 878 25.93 13.12 -18.83
CA CYS A 878 25.08 12.25 -19.64
C CYS A 878 24.51 13.00 -20.85
N VAL A 879 24.79 12.53 -22.04
CA VAL A 879 24.26 13.07 -23.31
C VAL A 879 23.15 12.20 -23.92
N GLY A 880 22.68 11.19 -23.19
CA GLY A 880 21.50 10.41 -23.54
C GLY A 880 21.66 9.43 -24.71
N THR A 881 22.86 8.91 -24.99
CA THR A 881 23.05 7.90 -26.05
C THR A 881 22.32 6.58 -25.78
N ARG A 882 21.99 6.28 -24.51
CA ARG A 882 21.26 5.09 -24.04
C ARG A 882 21.94 3.75 -24.31
N TYR A 883 23.17 3.74 -24.82
CA TYR A 883 23.88 2.49 -25.07
C TYR A 883 24.11 1.72 -23.77
N CYS A 884 24.34 2.42 -22.66
CA CYS A 884 24.43 1.79 -21.33
C CYS A 884 23.18 1.04 -20.91
N ALA A 885 21.97 1.45 -21.34
CA ALA A 885 20.75 0.73 -21.09
C ALA A 885 20.66 -0.56 -21.94
N ASN A 886 21.06 -0.48 -23.21
CA ASN A 886 21.08 -1.64 -24.10
C ASN A 886 22.10 -2.68 -23.62
N ASN A 887 23.25 -2.23 -23.13
CA ASN A 887 24.35 -3.11 -22.70
C ASN A 887 24.16 -3.65 -21.26
N CYS A 888 23.24 -3.10 -20.48
CA CYS A 888 22.93 -3.61 -19.14
C CYS A 888 22.20 -4.97 -19.27
N PRO A 889 22.74 -6.09 -18.76
CA PRO A 889 22.07 -7.39 -18.83
C PRO A 889 20.81 -7.43 -17.97
N TYR A 890 20.76 -6.66 -16.89
CA TYR A 890 19.62 -6.60 -15.95
C TYR A 890 18.51 -5.62 -16.37
N LYS A 891 18.75 -4.80 -17.41
CA LYS A 891 17.78 -3.79 -17.94
C LYS A 891 17.22 -2.87 -16.85
N VAL A 892 18.09 -2.35 -15.98
CA VAL A 892 17.73 -1.54 -14.80
C VAL A 892 18.14 -0.06 -14.93
N ARG A 893 18.47 0.36 -16.13
CA ARG A 893 18.80 1.75 -16.43
C ARG A 893 17.64 2.41 -17.12
N ARG A 894 17.18 3.56 -16.59
CA ARG A 894 16.01 4.29 -17.02
C ARG A 894 16.42 5.57 -17.74
N TYR A 895 15.60 6.04 -18.66
CA TYR A 895 15.88 7.21 -19.46
C TYR A 895 14.75 8.23 -19.35
N ASN A 896 15.10 9.49 -19.09
CA ASN A 896 14.16 10.59 -19.05
C ASN A 896 13.84 11.06 -20.47
N TRP A 897 12.76 10.55 -21.02
CA TRP A 897 12.30 10.94 -22.36
C TRP A 897 11.73 12.35 -22.37
N PHE A 898 11.16 12.79 -21.24
CA PHE A 898 10.49 14.06 -21.06
C PHE A 898 10.81 14.65 -19.68
N ASP A 899 10.45 15.92 -19.45
CA ASP A 899 10.51 16.56 -18.13
C ASP A 899 9.24 16.25 -17.33
N TYR A 900 9.16 15.05 -16.78
CA TYR A 900 7.97 14.58 -16.05
C TYR A 900 7.72 15.31 -14.72
N ALA A 901 8.78 15.88 -14.12
CA ALA A 901 8.76 16.44 -12.77
C ALA A 901 8.02 17.79 -12.64
N HIS A 902 7.55 18.37 -13.72
CA HIS A 902 7.06 19.77 -13.72
C HIS A 902 5.54 19.91 -13.92
N GLU A 903 4.81 18.80 -14.01
CA GLU A 903 3.38 18.83 -14.33
C GLU A 903 2.50 19.28 -13.15
N ASP A 904 2.88 18.98 -11.90
CA ASP A 904 2.18 19.46 -10.71
C ASP A 904 3.18 20.08 -9.73
N THR A 905 3.20 21.40 -9.68
CA THR A 905 4.12 22.17 -8.84
C THR A 905 3.90 21.94 -7.33
N MET A 906 2.67 21.61 -6.92
CA MET A 906 2.42 21.26 -5.51
C MET A 906 3.03 19.92 -5.13
N GLN A 907 2.94 18.92 -6.00
CA GLN A 907 3.57 17.61 -5.75
C GLN A 907 5.10 17.70 -5.69
N ASN A 908 5.70 18.67 -6.37
CA ASN A 908 7.14 18.91 -6.32
C ASN A 908 7.63 19.29 -4.90
N LEU A 909 6.75 19.72 -4.00
CA LEU A 909 7.10 19.96 -2.60
C LEU A 909 7.42 18.67 -1.85
N ALA A 910 7.05 17.51 -2.38
CA ALA A 910 7.46 16.21 -1.85
C ALA A 910 8.91 15.84 -2.19
N PHE A 911 9.56 16.54 -3.12
CA PHE A 911 10.90 16.20 -3.54
C PHE A 911 11.90 16.29 -2.39
N ASN A 912 12.70 15.23 -2.28
CA ASN A 912 13.83 15.18 -1.37
C ASN A 912 14.94 16.12 -1.88
N PRO A 913 15.30 17.17 -1.14
CA PRO A 913 16.32 18.11 -1.58
C PRO A 913 17.73 17.52 -1.62
N ASP A 914 17.96 16.37 -0.96
CA ASP A 914 19.25 15.68 -0.97
C ASP A 914 19.50 14.91 -2.28
N VAL A 915 18.49 14.81 -3.17
CA VAL A 915 18.56 14.05 -4.41
C VAL A 915 18.24 14.95 -5.60
N THR A 916 19.15 15.02 -6.53
CA THR A 916 18.98 15.77 -7.79
C THR A 916 17.74 15.33 -8.54
N VAL A 917 16.91 16.28 -8.96
CA VAL A 917 15.82 16.05 -9.93
C VAL A 917 16.46 16.02 -11.32
N ARG A 918 16.25 14.92 -12.06
CA ARG A 918 16.86 14.73 -13.38
C ARG A 918 15.99 15.34 -14.46
N SER A 919 16.64 15.99 -15.40
CA SER A 919 15.99 16.59 -16.55
C SER A 919 15.85 15.58 -17.72
N ARG A 920 15.09 15.96 -18.73
CA ARG A 920 15.01 15.24 -19.99
C ARG A 920 16.40 14.98 -20.57
N GLY A 921 16.60 13.80 -21.15
CA GLY A 921 17.79 13.44 -21.91
C GLY A 921 18.90 12.77 -21.09
N VAL A 922 18.67 12.46 -19.80
CA VAL A 922 19.65 11.77 -18.96
C VAL A 922 19.17 10.38 -18.54
N MET A 923 20.15 9.52 -18.25
CA MET A 923 19.90 8.19 -17.69
C MET A 923 19.82 8.25 -16.18
N GLU A 924 18.94 7.40 -15.62
CA GLU A 924 18.79 7.18 -14.17
C GLU A 924 18.95 5.71 -13.81
N LYS A 925 19.33 5.44 -12.58
CA LYS A 925 19.41 4.09 -12.03
C LYS A 925 19.54 4.11 -10.52
N CYS A 926 19.35 2.98 -9.85
CA CYS A 926 19.64 2.85 -8.43
C CYS A 926 21.08 3.22 -8.08
N THR A 927 21.25 4.05 -7.05
CA THR A 927 22.55 4.55 -6.53
C THR A 927 22.89 3.96 -5.17
N PHE A 928 22.16 2.95 -4.67
CA PHE A 928 22.14 2.51 -3.27
C PHE A 928 21.82 3.62 -2.27
N CYS A 929 21.01 4.61 -2.70
CA CYS A 929 20.72 5.80 -1.90
C CYS A 929 21.99 6.50 -1.45
N VAL A 930 22.86 6.87 -2.39
CA VAL A 930 24.18 7.49 -2.12
C VAL A 930 24.08 8.67 -1.16
N GLN A 931 23.01 9.45 -1.19
CA GLN A 931 22.75 10.54 -0.24
C GLN A 931 22.70 10.04 1.22
N ARG A 932 22.13 8.86 1.49
CA ARG A 932 22.07 8.25 2.83
C ARG A 932 23.44 7.71 3.26
N ILE A 933 24.20 7.17 2.31
CA ILE A 933 25.60 6.74 2.55
C ILE A 933 26.43 7.95 2.97
N GLU A 934 26.38 9.04 2.22
CA GLU A 934 27.16 10.24 2.51
C GLU A 934 26.69 10.94 3.80
N GLU A 935 25.36 10.99 4.06
CA GLU A 935 24.82 11.53 5.32
C GLU A 935 25.39 10.78 6.54
N ALA A 936 25.41 9.44 6.51
CA ALA A 936 25.94 8.62 7.59
C ALA A 936 27.47 8.77 7.74
N LYS A 937 28.21 8.86 6.64
CA LYS A 937 29.65 9.10 6.64
C LYS A 937 30.00 10.48 7.23
N ILE A 938 29.25 11.51 6.86
CA ILE A 938 29.41 12.86 7.40
C ILE A 938 29.15 12.87 8.91
N GLU A 939 28.09 12.22 9.35
CA GLU A 939 27.73 12.13 10.77
C GLU A 939 28.77 11.33 11.58
N ALA A 940 29.23 10.19 11.06
CA ALA A 940 30.30 9.40 11.66
C ALA A 940 31.60 10.19 11.79
N LYS A 941 31.98 10.92 10.72
CA LYS A 941 33.13 11.82 10.73
C LYS A 941 32.99 12.94 11.75
N ARG A 942 31.81 13.54 11.87
CA ARG A 942 31.48 14.58 12.86
C ARG A 942 31.66 14.09 14.29
N ARG A 943 31.30 12.85 14.55
CA ARG A 943 31.42 12.18 15.86
C ARG A 943 32.80 11.60 16.11
N GLY A 944 33.69 11.57 15.11
CA GLY A 944 34.99 10.93 15.21
C GLY A 944 34.95 9.41 15.36
N VAL A 945 33.91 8.75 14.86
CA VAL A 945 33.73 7.30 14.92
C VAL A 945 33.62 6.68 13.52
N PRO A 946 33.94 5.41 13.32
CA PRO A 946 33.69 4.74 12.05
C PRO A 946 32.19 4.61 11.79
N VAL A 947 31.80 4.41 10.52
CA VAL A 947 30.43 4.04 10.15
C VAL A 947 30.17 2.61 10.67
N VAL A 948 29.19 2.46 11.56
CA VAL A 948 28.84 1.15 12.12
C VAL A 948 27.82 0.46 11.22
N ASP A 949 27.81 -0.88 11.24
CA ASP A 949 26.83 -1.67 10.50
C ASP A 949 25.39 -1.30 10.93
N GLY A 950 24.48 -1.18 9.96
CA GLY A 950 23.10 -0.75 10.21
C GLY A 950 22.88 0.76 10.31
N ALA A 951 23.94 1.60 10.42
CA ALA A 951 23.79 3.05 10.40
C ALA A 951 23.29 3.58 9.04
N ILE A 952 23.59 2.85 7.97
CA ILE A 952 23.11 3.14 6.62
C ILE A 952 22.01 2.15 6.28
N GLN A 953 20.81 2.67 6.08
CA GLN A 953 19.68 1.89 5.57
C GLN A 953 19.19 2.51 4.28
N THR A 954 19.25 1.76 3.18
CA THR A 954 18.65 2.19 1.93
C THR A 954 17.13 2.31 2.10
N ALA A 955 16.47 3.17 1.33
CA ALA A 955 15.03 3.37 1.46
C ALA A 955 14.21 2.08 1.26
N CYS A 956 14.67 1.21 0.35
CA CYS A 956 14.05 -0.09 0.09
C CYS A 956 14.24 -1.07 1.27
N GLN A 957 15.40 -1.08 1.93
CA GLN A 957 15.64 -1.87 3.13
C GLN A 957 14.76 -1.41 4.28
N GLN A 958 14.79 -0.11 4.56
CA GLN A 958 14.09 0.49 5.69
C GLN A 958 12.57 0.27 5.62
N SER A 959 11.99 0.29 4.42
CA SER A 959 10.55 0.09 4.23
C SER A 959 10.09 -1.37 4.28
N CYS A 960 11.02 -2.33 4.20
CA CYS A 960 10.70 -3.75 4.04
C CYS A 960 10.15 -4.38 5.34
N PRO A 961 8.88 -4.79 5.39
CA PRO A 961 8.28 -5.31 6.63
C PRO A 961 8.85 -6.65 7.07
N THR A 962 9.45 -7.40 6.15
CA THR A 962 10.03 -8.73 6.43
C THR A 962 11.55 -8.71 6.62
N GLY A 963 12.19 -7.54 6.41
CA GLY A 963 13.65 -7.44 6.47
C GLY A 963 14.37 -8.24 5.38
N ALA A 964 13.72 -8.49 4.24
CA ALA A 964 14.29 -9.27 3.13
C ALA A 964 15.49 -8.61 2.46
N ILE A 965 15.66 -7.30 2.57
CA ILE A 965 16.73 -6.52 1.97
C ILE A 965 17.69 -6.09 3.06
N VAL A 966 18.97 -6.44 2.91
CA VAL A 966 20.05 -6.06 3.84
C VAL A 966 21.16 -5.39 3.04
N PHE A 967 21.51 -4.17 3.43
CA PHE A 967 22.60 -3.38 2.85
C PHE A 967 23.72 -3.23 3.87
N GLY A 968 24.97 -3.20 3.44
CA GLY A 968 26.10 -2.98 4.33
C GLY A 968 27.44 -3.00 3.62
N ASP A 969 28.51 -2.97 4.42
CA ASP A 969 29.90 -2.99 3.95
C ASP A 969 30.38 -4.44 3.79
N LEU A 970 30.70 -4.84 2.57
CA LEU A 970 31.24 -6.16 2.24
C LEU A 970 32.68 -6.35 2.72
N ASN A 971 33.42 -5.26 2.99
CA ASN A 971 34.77 -5.31 3.55
C ASN A 971 34.77 -5.47 5.08
N ASP A 972 33.64 -5.26 5.74
CA ASP A 972 33.47 -5.57 7.16
C ASP A 972 32.97 -7.02 7.33
N PRO A 973 33.83 -7.94 7.84
CA PRO A 973 33.44 -9.33 8.06
C PRO A 973 32.35 -9.53 9.11
N GLN A 974 32.12 -8.51 9.96
CA GLN A 974 31.11 -8.54 11.03
C GLN A 974 29.79 -7.91 10.58
N SER A 975 29.78 -7.23 9.45
CA SER A 975 28.55 -6.66 8.92
C SER A 975 27.50 -7.73 8.65
N ARG A 976 26.22 -7.39 8.84
CA ARG A 976 25.12 -8.32 8.61
C ARG A 976 25.09 -8.84 7.16
N VAL A 977 25.43 -7.99 6.19
CA VAL A 977 25.51 -8.39 4.79
C VAL A 977 26.58 -9.46 4.59
N SER A 978 27.75 -9.33 5.19
CA SER A 978 28.85 -10.31 5.11
C SER A 978 28.51 -11.61 5.85
N GLN A 979 27.78 -11.55 6.96
CA GLN A 979 27.33 -12.74 7.69
C GLN A 979 26.31 -13.55 6.86
N LEU A 980 25.39 -12.89 6.17
CA LEU A 980 24.42 -13.55 5.31
C LEU A 980 25.08 -14.27 4.14
N LEU A 981 26.17 -13.75 3.59
CA LEU A 981 26.93 -14.40 2.52
C LEU A 981 27.58 -15.71 2.99
N LYS A 982 27.95 -15.80 4.27
CA LYS A 982 28.54 -17.03 4.85
C LYS A 982 27.52 -18.17 5.02
N THR A 983 26.23 -17.93 4.87
CA THR A 983 25.19 -18.98 5.01
C THR A 983 25.20 -20.03 3.90
N GLY A 984 25.94 -19.79 2.82
CA GLY A 984 26.01 -20.68 1.67
C GLY A 984 24.78 -20.65 0.75
N ARG A 985 23.80 -19.77 1.02
CA ARG A 985 22.60 -19.58 0.19
C ARG A 985 22.78 -18.57 -0.93
N GLY A 986 23.88 -17.81 -0.89
CA GLY A 986 24.13 -16.69 -1.78
C GLY A 986 24.34 -17.10 -3.24
N TYR A 987 23.76 -16.38 -4.18
CA TYR A 987 24.03 -16.49 -5.60
C TYR A 987 23.88 -15.15 -6.30
N ARG A 988 24.51 -15.00 -7.46
CA ARG A 988 24.40 -13.82 -8.29
C ARG A 988 23.60 -14.14 -9.53
N VAL A 989 22.70 -13.25 -9.91
CA VAL A 989 21.90 -13.42 -11.14
C VAL A 989 22.78 -13.19 -12.35
N LEU A 990 22.71 -14.08 -13.36
CA LEU A 990 23.53 -14.06 -14.58
C LEU A 990 25.04 -14.04 -14.27
N GLU A 991 25.47 -14.85 -13.31
CA GLU A 991 26.86 -14.94 -12.88
C GLU A 991 27.82 -15.38 -14.00
N GLU A 992 27.30 -16.15 -14.98
CA GLU A 992 28.02 -16.59 -16.15
C GLU A 992 28.53 -15.45 -17.06
N LEU A 993 27.96 -14.24 -16.94
CA LEU A 993 28.41 -13.05 -17.65
C LEU A 993 29.65 -12.40 -17.01
N ASN A 994 30.09 -12.87 -15.86
CA ASN A 994 31.23 -12.37 -15.11
C ASN A 994 31.24 -10.84 -14.89
N VAL A 995 30.04 -10.24 -14.75
CA VAL A 995 29.94 -8.80 -14.45
C VAL A 995 30.12 -8.47 -12.97
N ARG A 996 30.26 -9.48 -12.11
CA ARG A 996 30.52 -9.41 -10.67
C ARG A 996 29.58 -8.46 -9.93
N PRO A 997 28.29 -8.79 -9.81
CA PRO A 997 27.33 -7.97 -9.06
C PRO A 997 27.67 -7.85 -7.58
N SER A 998 27.46 -6.67 -6.98
CA SER A 998 27.48 -6.45 -5.52
C SER A 998 26.11 -6.70 -4.86
N VAL A 999 25.10 -7.07 -5.64
CA VAL A 999 23.82 -7.56 -5.14
C VAL A 999 23.81 -9.07 -5.19
N VAL A 1000 23.54 -9.70 -4.06
CA VAL A 1000 23.48 -11.15 -3.91
C VAL A 1000 22.07 -11.56 -3.48
N TYR A 1001 21.55 -12.59 -4.11
CA TYR A 1001 20.25 -13.16 -3.75
C TYR A 1001 20.46 -14.42 -2.91
N LEU A 1002 19.60 -14.63 -1.91
CA LEU A 1002 19.60 -15.89 -1.17
C LEU A 1002 18.55 -16.83 -1.76
N THR A 1003 18.95 -18.07 -2.00
CA THR A 1003 18.09 -19.16 -2.48
C THR A 1003 16.81 -19.23 -1.68
N MET A 1004 15.68 -19.36 -2.36
CA MET A 1004 14.38 -19.51 -1.75
C MET A 1004 14.21 -20.91 -1.17
N VAL A 1005 13.80 -20.98 0.09
CA VAL A 1005 13.53 -22.25 0.78
C VAL A 1005 12.04 -22.39 1.02
N ARG A 1006 11.46 -23.50 0.57
CA ARG A 1006 10.05 -23.85 0.82
C ARG A 1006 9.96 -25.03 1.79
N ASN A 1007 8.99 -24.98 2.69
CA ASN A 1007 8.73 -26.09 3.60
C ASN A 1007 7.87 -27.16 2.88
N ARG A 1008 8.54 -27.90 1.99
CA ARG A 1008 7.95 -29.00 1.19
C ARG A 1008 8.83 -30.25 1.33
N GLU A 1009 8.23 -31.40 1.13
CA GLU A 1009 8.95 -32.65 0.95
C GLU A 1009 9.62 -32.68 -0.43
N GLU A 1010 10.77 -33.35 -0.55
CA GLU A 1010 11.38 -33.59 -1.84
C GLU A 1010 10.47 -34.52 -2.67
N GLU A 1011 10.15 -34.10 -3.88
CA GLU A 1011 9.53 -35.00 -4.84
C GLU A 1011 10.51 -36.15 -5.13
N LYS A 1012 10.10 -37.36 -4.82
CA LYS A 1012 10.83 -38.55 -5.24
C LYS A 1012 10.68 -38.67 -6.75
N GLY A 1013 11.68 -38.12 -7.48
CA GLY A 1013 11.78 -38.20 -8.94
C GLY A 1013 11.84 -39.64 -9.47
#